data_83707d2df317d2cef84d57a2ca08aec7
#
_entry.id   83707d2df317d2cef84d57a2ca08aec7
#
_cell.length_a   1.000
_cell.length_b   1.000
_cell.length_c   1.000
_cell.angle_alpha   90.00
_cell.angle_beta   90.00
_cell.angle_gamma   90.00
#
_symmetry.space_group_name_H-M   'P 1'
#
loop_
_entity.id
_entity.type
_entity.pdbx_description
1 polymer ?
#
loop_
_entity_poly.entity_id
_entity_poly.type
_entity_poly.pdbx_seq_one_letter_code
_entity_poly.pdbx_strand_id
1 'polypeptide(L)'
;MKVTLKDGSSKEYSQAMSIIDIAKDISEGLARVACVAELDGEVVDLRTIVDGEHTLNILTFDSDEGKAAFRHTASHVLAQAIKRLYPDAKCAIGPSIEEGFYYDFDIAPLDREALDKIEKEMKKIVKEGATLERFTLPRQEAIDLMRKREEPYKVELIEDLPEDAEISFYQQGEYIDLCAGPHLMNTKPLKAMKLISSSGAYWRGNEKNKMLTRVYGTAYTKKADLDAYLEHLEDIKKRDHNKLGRELELFTTVDVIGQGLPLLMPKGVQVIQTLQRWIEDEEEKRGYMRTKTPLMAKSDLYKISGHWDHYKEGMFVLGDEEKDKEVFALRPMTCPFQYYVYKASQKSYRDLPCRYGETSTLFRNEDSGEMHGLTRVRQFTISEGHLIVRPDQMVKEFKDCIALAQYCLQTLGVEEDVTYHLSKWDPENREKYIGKPEVWNETEEDIRQILTELNIPFTEDVGEAAFYGPKVDINAKNVYGKEDTMITIQWDALLAEQFDMYYIDENGEKVRPYIIHRTSIGCYERTLAWLIEKYAGAFPTWLSPEQVRVLPISEKYLDYANSVEEKLKANGIRCSVDSRSEKIGYKIREARLQKTPYMLVVGQKEEEEGVVSVRSRFKGDEGAQSLDAFIDDICKEIRTKEIRKVEVTPESK
;
A
#
# COMPACT_ATOMS: atom_id res chain seq x y z
N MET A 1 35.39 34.05 -2.58
CA MET A 1 34.31 33.26 -1.98
C MET A 1 34.88 32.08 -1.21
N LYS A 2 34.14 31.59 -0.20
CA LYS A 2 34.56 30.41 0.59
C LYS A 2 33.42 29.40 0.58
N VAL A 3 33.75 28.17 0.25
CA VAL A 3 32.79 27.06 0.23
C VAL A 3 33.20 26.02 1.26
N THR A 4 32.26 25.68 2.15
CA THR A 4 32.42 24.61 3.14
C THR A 4 31.66 23.37 2.67
N LEU A 5 32.33 22.23 2.54
CA LEU A 5 31.73 20.97 2.09
C LEU A 5 31.08 20.22 3.27
N LYS A 6 30.24 19.24 2.97
CA LYS A 6 29.52 18.44 3.97
C LYS A 6 30.46 17.70 4.95
N ASP A 7 31.70 17.37 4.55
CA ASP A 7 32.72 16.75 5.41
C ASP A 7 33.43 17.75 6.34
N GLY A 8 33.04 19.03 6.30
CA GLY A 8 33.65 20.10 7.08
C GLY A 8 34.90 20.72 6.44
N SER A 9 35.39 20.20 5.32
CA SER A 9 36.51 20.81 4.60
C SER A 9 36.05 22.13 3.93
N SER A 10 36.96 23.12 3.87
CA SER A 10 36.67 24.41 3.24
C SER A 10 37.68 24.72 2.14
N LYS A 11 37.18 25.37 1.09
CA LYS A 11 37.97 25.77 -0.06
C LYS A 11 37.68 27.24 -0.39
N GLU A 12 38.73 28.03 -0.62
CA GLU A 12 38.62 29.43 -0.98
C GLU A 12 38.90 29.63 -2.48
N TYR A 13 38.12 30.50 -3.10
CA TYR A 13 38.22 30.86 -4.52
C TYR A 13 38.31 32.38 -4.65
N SER A 14 39.06 32.83 -5.64
CA SER A 14 39.32 34.26 -5.88
C SER A 14 38.15 35.01 -6.53
N GLN A 15 37.17 34.29 -7.07
CA GLN A 15 36.00 34.85 -7.75
C GLN A 15 34.79 33.93 -7.62
N ALA A 16 33.60 34.47 -7.91
CA ALA A 16 32.36 33.68 -8.01
C ALA A 16 32.49 32.60 -9.09
N MET A 17 31.97 31.40 -8.83
CA MET A 17 32.04 30.24 -9.73
C MET A 17 30.71 29.50 -9.75
N SER A 18 30.43 28.81 -10.85
CA SER A 18 29.32 27.87 -10.91
C SER A 18 29.61 26.63 -10.07
N ILE A 19 28.56 26.02 -9.53
CA ILE A 19 28.70 24.78 -8.73
C ILE A 19 29.37 23.66 -9.54
N ILE A 20 29.04 23.54 -10.84
CA ILE A 20 29.70 22.52 -11.70
C ILE A 20 31.20 22.76 -11.83
N ASP A 21 31.66 24.02 -11.87
CA ASP A 21 33.08 24.30 -11.94
C ASP A 21 33.77 24.07 -10.60
N ILE A 22 33.10 24.31 -9.47
CA ILE A 22 33.54 23.91 -8.13
C ILE A 22 33.67 22.37 -8.08
N ALA A 23 32.67 21.66 -8.59
CA ALA A 23 32.70 20.18 -8.64
C ALA A 23 33.89 19.66 -9.46
N LYS A 24 34.19 20.27 -10.61
CA LYS A 24 35.37 19.92 -11.42
C LYS A 24 36.68 20.17 -10.68
N ASP A 25 36.76 21.29 -9.96
CA ASP A 25 37.96 21.65 -9.21
C ASP A 25 38.18 20.73 -7.99
N ILE A 26 37.10 20.18 -7.42
CA ILE A 26 37.19 19.13 -6.39
C ILE A 26 37.66 17.81 -7.05
N SER A 27 36.95 17.36 -8.07
CA SER A 27 37.21 16.14 -8.80
C SER A 27 36.44 16.08 -10.13
N GLU A 28 37.17 15.80 -11.22
CA GLU A 28 36.57 15.50 -12.52
C GLU A 28 35.63 14.27 -12.47
N GLY A 29 35.89 13.34 -11.57
CA GLY A 29 35.01 12.19 -11.32
C GLY A 29 33.70 12.59 -10.73
N LEU A 30 33.72 13.45 -9.71
CA LEU A 30 32.53 14.00 -9.06
C LEU A 30 31.70 14.82 -10.06
N ALA A 31 32.31 15.74 -10.80
CA ALA A 31 31.62 16.57 -11.78
C ALA A 31 30.88 15.75 -12.86
N ARG A 32 31.40 14.56 -13.22
CA ARG A 32 30.77 13.66 -14.20
C ARG A 32 29.50 12.96 -13.68
N VAL A 33 29.39 12.75 -12.37
CA VAL A 33 28.26 12.05 -11.73
C VAL A 33 27.34 12.98 -10.95
N ALA A 34 27.73 14.25 -10.79
CA ALA A 34 26.91 15.26 -10.12
C ALA A 34 25.58 15.48 -10.86
N CYS A 35 24.49 15.47 -10.12
CA CYS A 35 23.15 15.70 -10.63
C CYS A 35 22.66 17.10 -10.28
N VAL A 36 22.71 17.45 -8.99
CA VAL A 36 22.31 18.75 -8.40
C VAL A 36 23.21 19.06 -7.21
N ALA A 37 22.94 20.16 -6.51
CA ALA A 37 23.62 20.46 -5.26
C ALA A 37 22.64 20.99 -4.23
N GLU A 38 23.01 20.87 -2.96
CA GLU A 38 22.39 21.53 -1.82
C GLU A 38 23.29 22.70 -1.43
N LEU A 39 22.78 23.92 -1.51
CA LEU A 39 23.45 25.16 -1.14
C LEU A 39 22.71 25.76 0.06
N ASP A 40 23.37 25.81 1.22
CA ASP A 40 22.78 26.28 2.48
C ASP A 40 21.44 25.63 2.86
N GLY A 41 21.28 24.33 2.52
CA GLY A 41 20.06 23.57 2.78
C GLY A 41 19.02 23.59 1.67
N GLU A 42 19.22 24.37 0.59
CA GLU A 42 18.32 24.41 -0.56
C GLU A 42 18.89 23.65 -1.75
N VAL A 43 18.02 22.88 -2.43
CA VAL A 43 18.42 22.13 -3.65
C VAL A 43 18.46 23.06 -4.85
N VAL A 44 19.62 23.18 -5.47
CA VAL A 44 19.88 24.10 -6.57
C VAL A 44 20.50 23.39 -7.78
N ASP A 45 20.34 24.03 -8.93
CA ASP A 45 20.96 23.59 -10.19
C ASP A 45 22.49 23.79 -10.16
N LEU A 46 23.24 22.87 -10.77
CA LEU A 46 24.70 22.96 -10.85
C LEU A 46 25.21 24.18 -11.62
N ARG A 47 24.34 24.87 -12.37
CA ARG A 47 24.63 26.14 -13.07
C ARG A 47 24.64 27.33 -12.14
N THR A 48 24.10 27.20 -10.92
CA THR A 48 24.02 28.28 -9.93
C THR A 48 25.41 28.84 -9.64
N ILE A 49 25.52 30.15 -9.71
CA ILE A 49 26.76 30.88 -9.37
C ILE A 49 26.79 31.08 -7.85
N VAL A 50 27.85 30.62 -7.24
CA VAL A 50 28.13 30.82 -5.81
C VAL A 50 29.04 32.03 -5.65
N ASP A 51 28.67 32.94 -4.71
CA ASP A 51 29.48 34.10 -4.34
C ASP A 51 29.30 34.37 -2.84
N GLY A 52 30.36 34.60 -2.10
CA GLY A 52 30.31 34.74 -0.64
C GLY A 52 30.78 33.50 0.12
N GLU A 53 30.25 33.31 1.32
CA GLU A 53 30.50 32.13 2.17
C GLU A 53 29.24 31.25 2.20
N HIS A 54 29.39 29.99 1.80
CA HIS A 54 28.27 29.07 1.69
C HIS A 54 28.66 27.64 2.08
N THR A 55 27.68 26.85 2.51
CA THR A 55 27.78 25.41 2.68
C THR A 55 27.28 24.71 1.41
N LEU A 56 28.08 23.83 0.83
CA LEU A 56 27.79 23.16 -0.41
C LEU A 56 27.91 21.64 -0.27
N ASN A 57 26.87 20.94 -0.71
CA ASN A 57 26.86 19.49 -0.85
C ASN A 57 26.51 19.12 -2.28
N ILE A 58 27.42 18.43 -3.00
CA ILE A 58 27.17 17.99 -4.36
C ILE A 58 26.48 16.65 -4.34
N LEU A 59 25.29 16.58 -4.91
CA LEU A 59 24.41 15.43 -4.88
C LEU A 59 24.50 14.65 -6.20
N THR A 60 24.60 13.34 -6.06
CA THR A 60 24.66 12.39 -7.19
C THR A 60 23.37 11.60 -7.29
N PHE A 61 23.28 10.63 -8.20
CA PHE A 61 22.10 9.73 -8.31
C PHE A 61 21.84 8.91 -7.04
N ASP A 62 22.77 8.83 -6.11
CA ASP A 62 22.59 8.07 -4.86
C ASP A 62 21.68 8.80 -3.85
N SER A 63 21.49 10.13 -3.99
CA SER A 63 20.50 10.89 -3.21
C SER A 63 19.15 10.97 -3.92
N ASP A 64 18.10 11.25 -3.15
CA ASP A 64 16.73 11.34 -3.71
C ASP A 64 16.57 12.57 -4.60
N GLU A 65 17.19 13.70 -4.26
CA GLU A 65 17.19 14.92 -5.06
C GLU A 65 17.98 14.72 -6.37
N GLY A 66 19.09 13.99 -6.29
CA GLY A 66 19.87 13.61 -7.47
C GLY A 66 19.10 12.69 -8.40
N LYS A 67 18.41 11.68 -7.88
CA LYS A 67 17.49 10.82 -8.63
C LYS A 67 16.37 11.64 -9.27
N ALA A 68 15.77 12.55 -8.51
CA ALA A 68 14.68 13.43 -8.98
C ALA A 68 15.13 14.25 -10.20
N ALA A 69 16.26 14.95 -10.13
CA ALA A 69 16.78 15.75 -11.24
C ALA A 69 17.18 14.90 -12.45
N PHE A 70 17.75 13.70 -12.21
CA PHE A 70 18.10 12.75 -13.26
C PHE A 70 16.84 12.28 -14.01
N ARG A 71 15.80 11.87 -13.28
CA ARG A 71 14.53 11.41 -13.83
C ARG A 71 13.73 12.53 -14.47
N HIS A 72 13.78 13.74 -13.89
CA HIS A 72 13.17 14.94 -14.46
C HIS A 72 13.82 15.31 -15.80
N THR A 73 15.14 15.19 -15.92
CA THR A 73 15.82 15.38 -17.21
C THR A 73 15.42 14.31 -18.24
N ALA A 74 15.19 13.08 -17.81
CA ALA A 74 14.67 12.01 -18.67
C ALA A 74 13.24 12.30 -19.17
N SER A 75 12.39 12.98 -18.39
CA SER A 75 11.06 13.40 -18.85
C SER A 75 11.14 14.45 -19.96
N HIS A 76 12.13 15.37 -19.91
CA HIS A 76 12.39 16.31 -21.01
C HIS A 76 12.90 15.63 -22.29
N VAL A 77 13.74 14.58 -22.14
CA VAL A 77 14.15 13.75 -23.28
C VAL A 77 12.95 13.02 -23.90
N LEU A 78 12.00 12.54 -23.08
CA LEU A 78 10.74 11.97 -23.57
C LEU A 78 9.93 13.02 -24.33
N ALA A 79 9.75 14.22 -23.78
CA ALA A 79 8.98 15.27 -24.41
C ALA A 79 9.59 15.71 -25.74
N GLN A 80 10.92 15.86 -25.82
CA GLN A 80 11.61 16.14 -27.10
C GLN A 80 11.41 15.01 -28.10
N ALA A 81 11.48 13.75 -27.68
CA ALA A 81 11.27 12.59 -28.57
C ALA A 81 9.83 12.56 -29.10
N ILE A 82 8.86 12.84 -28.28
CA ILE A 82 7.44 12.96 -28.68
C ILE A 82 7.26 14.10 -29.70
N LYS A 83 7.82 15.28 -29.43
CA LYS A 83 7.72 16.44 -30.37
C LYS A 83 8.40 16.15 -31.72
N ARG A 84 9.49 15.38 -31.76
CA ARG A 84 10.12 14.96 -33.00
C ARG A 84 9.28 13.99 -33.82
N LEU A 85 8.63 13.03 -33.14
CA LEU A 85 7.82 11.99 -33.82
C LEU A 85 6.37 12.43 -34.06
N TYR A 86 5.85 13.28 -33.22
CA TYR A 86 4.47 13.77 -33.21
C TYR A 86 4.46 15.31 -33.04
N PRO A 87 4.78 16.09 -34.07
CA PRO A 87 4.91 17.56 -33.95
C PRO A 87 3.67 18.27 -33.40
N ASP A 88 2.48 17.72 -33.68
CA ASP A 88 1.20 18.30 -33.24
C ASP A 88 0.86 18.01 -31.79
N ALA A 89 1.58 17.08 -31.10
CA ALA A 89 1.39 16.80 -29.69
C ALA A 89 1.62 18.04 -28.84
N LYS A 90 0.74 18.31 -27.85
CA LYS A 90 0.91 19.44 -26.91
C LYS A 90 1.43 18.91 -25.58
N CYS A 91 2.42 19.59 -25.05
CA CYS A 91 3.07 19.23 -23.79
C CYS A 91 2.34 19.87 -22.61
N ALA A 92 2.02 19.07 -21.58
CA ALA A 92 1.44 19.57 -20.34
C ALA A 92 2.48 19.62 -19.20
N ILE A 93 2.58 18.60 -18.38
CA ILE A 93 3.53 18.52 -17.25
C ILE A 93 4.29 17.20 -17.25
N GLY A 94 5.55 17.24 -16.75
CA GLY A 94 6.43 16.06 -16.74
C GLY A 94 7.35 15.97 -15.51
N PRO A 95 6.81 15.77 -14.30
CA PRO A 95 7.62 15.66 -13.10
C PRO A 95 8.35 14.33 -13.00
N SER A 96 9.39 14.31 -12.14
CA SER A 96 9.91 13.07 -11.58
C SER A 96 8.97 12.51 -10.52
N ILE A 97 9.00 11.20 -10.34
CA ILE A 97 8.36 10.45 -9.27
C ILE A 97 9.38 9.52 -8.63
N GLU A 98 9.05 8.93 -7.50
CA GLU A 98 9.98 8.13 -6.68
C GLU A 98 10.79 7.11 -7.49
N GLU A 99 10.16 6.30 -8.34
CA GLU A 99 10.83 5.26 -9.13
C GLU A 99 10.92 5.56 -10.64
N GLY A 100 10.67 6.83 -11.04
CA GLY A 100 10.69 7.16 -12.44
C GLY A 100 10.28 8.61 -12.75
N PHE A 101 9.56 8.76 -13.82
CA PHE A 101 8.97 10.01 -14.26
C PHE A 101 7.72 9.74 -15.08
N TYR A 102 6.88 10.75 -15.24
CA TYR A 102 5.86 10.73 -16.29
C TYR A 102 5.86 12.04 -17.07
N TYR A 103 5.15 12.05 -18.19
CA TYR A 103 4.84 13.28 -18.89
C TYR A 103 3.44 13.17 -19.53
N ASP A 104 2.64 14.23 -19.40
CA ASP A 104 1.29 14.32 -19.92
C ASP A 104 1.30 15.06 -21.26
N PHE A 105 0.68 14.43 -22.28
CA PHE A 105 0.59 14.96 -23.62
C PHE A 105 -0.87 14.99 -24.09
N ASP A 106 -1.23 16.05 -24.80
CA ASP A 106 -2.44 16.05 -25.61
C ASP A 106 -2.13 15.39 -26.96
N ILE A 107 -2.34 14.08 -27.00
CA ILE A 107 -2.10 13.19 -28.13
C ILE A 107 -3.03 11.96 -28.02
N ALA A 108 -3.28 11.29 -29.13
CA ALA A 108 -3.99 10.02 -29.13
C ALA A 108 -3.28 8.96 -28.24
N PRO A 109 -4.03 8.00 -27.64
CA PRO A 109 -3.44 6.94 -26.84
C PRO A 109 -2.29 6.21 -27.55
N LEU A 110 -1.21 5.96 -26.84
CA LEU A 110 -0.01 5.32 -27.36
C LEU A 110 0.03 3.85 -26.96
N ASP A 111 0.19 2.97 -27.93
CA ASP A 111 0.40 1.54 -27.71
C ASP A 111 1.89 1.20 -27.47
N ARG A 112 2.18 -0.07 -27.22
CA ARG A 112 3.56 -0.53 -26.94
C ARG A 112 4.49 -0.29 -28.13
N GLU A 113 4.01 -0.43 -29.36
CA GLU A 113 4.83 -0.21 -30.56
C GLU A 113 5.23 1.28 -30.69
N ALA A 114 4.30 2.18 -30.40
CA ALA A 114 4.56 3.63 -30.35
C ALA A 114 5.59 3.97 -29.25
N LEU A 115 5.44 3.41 -28.03
CA LEU A 115 6.39 3.59 -26.96
C LEU A 115 7.81 3.09 -27.34
N ASP A 116 7.92 1.96 -28.03
CA ASP A 116 9.22 1.43 -28.49
C ASP A 116 9.86 2.34 -29.57
N LYS A 117 9.08 3.00 -30.41
CA LYS A 117 9.56 4.02 -31.37
C LYS A 117 10.07 5.25 -30.63
N ILE A 118 9.33 5.72 -29.64
CA ILE A 118 9.71 6.87 -28.81
C ILE A 118 11.01 6.57 -28.04
N GLU A 119 11.16 5.39 -27.45
CA GLU A 119 12.42 4.98 -26.77
C GLU A 119 13.63 5.02 -27.71
N LYS A 120 13.47 4.60 -28.96
CA LYS A 120 14.54 4.67 -29.96
C LYS A 120 14.95 6.11 -30.25
N GLU A 121 13.98 7.04 -30.31
CA GLU A 121 14.26 8.45 -30.50
C GLU A 121 14.91 9.07 -29.26
N MET A 122 14.43 8.75 -28.05
CA MET A 122 15.09 9.15 -26.80
C MET A 122 16.57 8.75 -26.77
N LYS A 123 16.90 7.52 -27.19
CA LYS A 123 18.28 7.05 -27.26
C LYS A 123 19.13 7.84 -28.23
N LYS A 124 18.55 8.34 -29.34
CA LYS A 124 19.26 9.24 -30.26
C LYS A 124 19.55 10.59 -29.61
N ILE A 125 18.54 11.20 -28.96
CA ILE A 125 18.71 12.46 -28.26
C ILE A 125 19.81 12.36 -27.19
N VAL A 126 19.80 11.29 -26.39
CA VAL A 126 20.88 11.06 -25.41
C VAL A 126 22.25 10.93 -26.06
N LYS A 127 22.34 10.27 -27.22
CA LYS A 127 23.58 10.13 -27.98
C LYS A 127 24.08 11.47 -28.56
N GLU A 128 23.18 12.36 -28.95
CA GLU A 128 23.48 13.73 -29.37
C GLU A 128 24.13 14.52 -28.22
N GLY A 129 23.70 14.24 -26.98
CA GLY A 129 24.31 14.78 -25.77
C GLY A 129 24.10 16.28 -25.61
N ALA A 130 22.87 16.75 -25.94
CA ALA A 130 22.50 18.15 -25.85
C ALA A 130 22.72 18.71 -24.44
N THR A 131 23.29 19.90 -24.35
CA THR A 131 23.38 20.70 -23.12
C THR A 131 21.98 21.21 -22.78
N LEU A 132 21.63 21.25 -21.50
CA LEU A 132 20.43 21.94 -21.02
C LEU A 132 20.83 23.35 -20.58
N GLU A 133 20.18 24.37 -21.12
CA GLU A 133 20.42 25.78 -20.81
C GLU A 133 19.20 26.37 -20.12
N ARG A 134 19.38 26.91 -18.89
CA ARG A 134 18.34 27.60 -18.15
C ARG A 134 18.30 29.07 -18.54
N PHE A 135 17.12 29.60 -18.80
CA PHE A 135 16.89 31.01 -18.99
C PHE A 135 15.54 31.44 -18.40
N THR A 136 15.39 32.73 -18.15
CA THR A 136 14.16 33.29 -17.61
C THR A 136 13.62 34.37 -18.55
N LEU A 137 12.30 34.54 -18.56
CA LEU A 137 11.62 35.54 -19.36
C LEU A 137 10.58 36.32 -18.52
N PRO A 138 10.36 37.61 -18.84
CA PRO A 138 9.19 38.30 -18.33
C PRO A 138 7.89 37.58 -18.75
N ARG A 139 6.86 37.67 -17.93
CA ARG A 139 5.60 36.92 -18.11
C ARG A 139 5.02 37.04 -19.52
N GLN A 140 4.93 38.23 -20.07
CA GLN A 140 4.37 38.44 -21.40
C GLN A 140 5.21 37.74 -22.49
N GLU A 141 6.52 37.86 -22.41
CA GLU A 141 7.45 37.21 -23.36
C GLU A 141 7.39 35.68 -23.23
N ALA A 142 7.24 35.15 -22.02
CA ALA A 142 7.06 33.75 -21.75
C ALA A 142 5.76 33.20 -22.37
N ILE A 143 4.64 33.92 -22.21
CA ILE A 143 3.36 33.59 -22.84
C ILE A 143 3.47 33.63 -24.37
N ASP A 144 4.08 34.66 -24.94
CA ASP A 144 4.23 34.81 -26.38
C ASP A 144 5.13 33.73 -26.98
N LEU A 145 6.19 33.32 -26.26
CA LEU A 145 7.03 32.18 -26.64
C LEU A 145 6.21 30.88 -26.71
N MET A 146 5.42 30.57 -25.67
CA MET A 146 4.61 29.34 -25.61
C MET A 146 3.47 29.37 -26.62
N ARG A 147 2.83 30.51 -26.86
CA ARG A 147 1.84 30.68 -27.94
C ARG A 147 2.44 30.43 -29.32
N LYS A 148 3.63 30.99 -29.58
CA LYS A 148 4.34 30.77 -30.85
C LYS A 148 4.72 29.30 -31.07
N ARG A 149 4.99 28.55 -29.96
CA ARG A 149 5.28 27.12 -30.00
C ARG A 149 4.00 26.25 -29.97
N GLU A 150 2.83 26.88 -29.92
CA GLU A 150 1.54 26.20 -29.85
C GLU A 150 1.39 25.26 -28.63
N GLU A 151 1.87 25.68 -27.47
CA GLU A 151 1.79 24.90 -26.22
C GLU A 151 0.75 25.53 -25.25
N PRO A 152 -0.54 25.28 -25.46
CA PRO A 152 -1.62 25.94 -24.71
C PRO A 152 -1.58 25.64 -23.20
N TYR A 153 -1.24 24.40 -22.82
CA TYR A 153 -1.14 24.02 -21.41
C TYR A 153 -0.02 24.78 -20.67
N LYS A 154 1.08 25.08 -21.36
CA LYS A 154 2.17 25.89 -20.82
C LYS A 154 1.76 27.35 -20.66
N VAL A 155 0.95 27.88 -21.57
CA VAL A 155 0.37 29.22 -21.45
C VAL A 155 -0.51 29.30 -20.18
N GLU A 156 -1.44 28.33 -20.03
CA GLU A 156 -2.31 28.26 -18.86
C GLU A 156 -1.52 28.15 -17.55
N LEU A 157 -0.44 27.34 -17.52
CA LEU A 157 0.42 27.24 -16.34
C LEU A 157 1.11 28.56 -16.00
N ILE A 158 1.59 29.33 -17.01
CA ILE A 158 2.21 30.64 -16.78
C ILE A 158 1.19 31.66 -16.24
N GLU A 159 -0.04 31.63 -16.79
CA GLU A 159 -1.12 32.53 -16.37
C GLU A 159 -1.52 32.32 -14.91
N ASP A 160 -1.41 31.09 -14.40
CA ASP A 160 -1.73 30.71 -13.02
C ASP A 160 -0.63 30.99 -12.00
N LEU A 161 0.62 31.26 -12.44
CA LEU A 161 1.70 31.57 -11.51
C LEU A 161 1.44 32.91 -10.77
N PRO A 162 1.89 33.06 -9.52
CA PRO A 162 1.87 34.37 -8.81
C PRO A 162 2.51 35.49 -9.63
N GLU A 163 2.06 36.74 -9.47
CA GLU A 163 2.53 37.87 -10.29
C GLU A 163 4.03 38.10 -10.20
N ASP A 164 4.62 37.81 -9.06
CA ASP A 164 6.05 37.98 -8.72
C ASP A 164 6.90 36.75 -9.03
N ALA A 165 6.28 35.67 -9.52
CA ALA A 165 7.01 34.41 -9.80
C ALA A 165 8.03 34.56 -10.93
N GLU A 166 9.24 34.05 -10.71
CA GLU A 166 10.25 33.89 -11.75
C GLU A 166 9.81 32.84 -12.75
N ILE A 167 9.70 33.16 -14.02
CA ILE A 167 9.30 32.25 -15.08
C ILE A 167 10.54 31.74 -15.79
N SER A 168 10.89 30.48 -15.54
CA SER A 168 12.10 29.85 -16.08
C SER A 168 11.78 28.77 -17.12
N PHE A 169 12.72 28.60 -18.01
CA PHE A 169 12.71 27.63 -19.09
C PHE A 169 14.02 26.85 -19.14
N TYR A 170 13.94 25.64 -19.67
CA TYR A 170 15.12 24.89 -20.06
C TYR A 170 15.09 24.59 -21.55
N GLN A 171 16.17 24.94 -22.22
CA GLN A 171 16.41 24.63 -23.62
C GLN A 171 17.32 23.42 -23.75
N GLN A 172 16.88 22.41 -24.50
CA GLN A 172 17.60 21.17 -24.79
C GLN A 172 17.64 20.98 -26.31
N GLY A 173 18.70 21.51 -26.94
CA GLY A 173 18.76 21.60 -28.41
C GLY A 173 17.60 22.45 -28.96
N GLU A 174 16.78 21.88 -29.84
CA GLU A 174 15.60 22.53 -30.41
C GLU A 174 14.37 22.55 -29.47
N TYR A 175 14.38 21.73 -28.42
CA TYR A 175 13.28 21.65 -27.47
C TYR A 175 13.42 22.67 -26.35
N ILE A 176 12.33 23.36 -26.04
CA ILE A 176 12.24 24.32 -24.93
C ILE A 176 11.01 23.95 -24.09
N ASP A 177 11.19 23.85 -22.78
CA ASP A 177 10.11 23.60 -21.84
C ASP A 177 10.03 24.65 -20.74
N LEU A 178 8.81 25.00 -20.34
CA LEU A 178 8.53 25.76 -19.12
C LEU A 178 8.83 24.84 -17.93
N CYS A 179 9.80 25.19 -17.12
CA CYS A 179 10.26 24.36 -16.03
C CYS A 179 11.07 25.12 -15.00
N ALA A 180 10.80 24.85 -13.71
CA ALA A 180 11.59 25.39 -12.61
C ALA A 180 12.94 24.68 -12.40
N GLY A 181 13.08 23.44 -12.89
CA GLY A 181 14.24 22.60 -12.65
C GLY A 181 14.23 21.96 -11.25
N PRO A 182 15.41 21.54 -10.73
CA PRO A 182 16.70 21.48 -11.42
C PRO A 182 16.84 20.34 -12.44
N HIS A 183 17.85 20.43 -13.30
CA HIS A 183 18.16 19.44 -14.32
C HIS A 183 19.66 19.10 -14.39
N LEU A 184 19.98 17.97 -15.02
CA LEU A 184 21.36 17.62 -15.37
C LEU A 184 21.99 18.67 -16.32
N MET A 185 23.31 18.75 -16.35
CA MET A 185 24.03 19.64 -17.27
C MET A 185 23.82 19.29 -18.75
N ASN A 186 23.62 18.00 -19.05
CA ASN A 186 23.41 17.49 -20.41
C ASN A 186 22.73 16.13 -20.37
N THR A 187 22.29 15.65 -21.53
CA THR A 187 21.54 14.37 -21.66
C THR A 187 22.41 13.10 -21.65
N LYS A 188 23.74 13.21 -21.77
CA LYS A 188 24.65 12.06 -21.90
C LYS A 188 24.59 11.00 -20.79
N PRO A 189 24.31 11.36 -19.49
CA PRO A 189 24.21 10.37 -18.43
C PRO A 189 23.01 9.41 -18.57
N LEU A 190 21.96 9.81 -19.28
CA LEU A 190 20.67 9.08 -19.40
C LEU A 190 20.75 7.87 -20.34
N LYS A 191 21.69 6.94 -20.11
CA LYS A 191 21.91 5.78 -20.99
C LYS A 191 20.97 4.62 -20.75
N ALA A 192 20.47 4.47 -19.52
CA ALA A 192 19.61 3.37 -19.09
C ALA A 192 18.20 3.92 -18.81
N MET A 193 17.34 3.95 -19.82
CA MET A 193 15.96 4.44 -19.74
C MET A 193 15.00 3.41 -20.31
N LYS A 194 13.79 3.36 -19.79
CA LYS A 194 12.69 2.52 -20.28
C LYS A 194 11.36 3.26 -20.13
N LEU A 195 10.52 3.23 -21.18
CA LEU A 195 9.12 3.61 -21.09
C LEU A 195 8.32 2.40 -20.61
N ILE A 196 7.58 2.58 -19.52
CA ILE A 196 6.89 1.50 -18.81
C ILE A 196 5.48 1.31 -19.38
N SER A 197 4.67 2.38 -19.40
CA SER A 197 3.27 2.32 -19.80
C SER A 197 2.74 3.66 -20.32
N SER A 198 1.55 3.62 -20.91
CA SER A 198 0.77 4.78 -21.26
C SER A 198 -0.65 4.61 -20.73
N SER A 199 -1.26 5.66 -20.19
CA SER A 199 -2.63 5.68 -19.68
C SER A 199 -3.29 7.04 -19.92
N GLY A 200 -4.63 7.09 -19.80
CA GLY A 200 -5.35 8.36 -19.73
C GLY A 200 -5.17 9.05 -18.38
N ALA A 201 -5.07 10.37 -18.39
CA ALA A 201 -5.07 11.19 -17.18
C ALA A 201 -5.82 12.50 -17.46
N TYR A 202 -6.75 12.89 -16.59
CA TYR A 202 -7.43 14.16 -16.75
C TYR A 202 -6.51 15.33 -16.42
N TRP A 203 -6.56 16.37 -17.23
CA TRP A 203 -5.81 17.61 -16.96
C TRP A 203 -6.14 18.15 -15.57
N ARG A 204 -5.10 18.38 -14.76
CA ARG A 204 -5.20 18.80 -13.34
C ARG A 204 -6.02 17.85 -12.45
N GLY A 205 -6.11 16.58 -12.80
CA GLY A 205 -6.84 15.57 -12.01
C GLY A 205 -8.36 15.76 -11.99
N ASN A 206 -8.91 16.67 -12.78
CA ASN A 206 -10.34 16.97 -12.80
C ASN A 206 -11.00 16.26 -13.99
N GLU A 207 -11.96 15.37 -13.73
CA GLU A 207 -12.69 14.59 -14.75
C GLU A 207 -13.51 15.44 -15.74
N LYS A 208 -13.77 16.72 -15.41
CA LYS A 208 -14.43 17.68 -16.31
C LYS A 208 -13.48 18.25 -17.36
N ASN A 209 -12.17 18.12 -17.15
CA ASN A 209 -11.15 18.61 -18.06
C ASN A 209 -10.84 17.55 -19.13
N LYS A 210 -10.07 17.96 -20.14
CA LYS A 210 -9.65 17.08 -21.23
C LYS A 210 -8.80 15.91 -20.68
N MET A 211 -9.08 14.71 -21.17
CA MET A 211 -8.23 13.55 -20.92
C MET A 211 -6.98 13.62 -21.80
N LEU A 212 -5.83 13.62 -21.18
CA LEU A 212 -4.51 13.60 -21.79
C LEU A 212 -3.95 12.17 -21.79
N THR A 213 -2.91 11.95 -22.58
CA THR A 213 -2.15 10.71 -22.58
C THR A 213 -0.93 10.88 -21.69
N ARG A 214 -0.88 10.17 -20.57
CA ARG A 214 0.25 10.12 -19.64
C ARG A 214 1.17 8.98 -20.01
N VAL A 215 2.45 9.27 -20.20
CA VAL A 215 3.49 8.27 -20.49
C VAL A 215 4.41 8.16 -19.29
N TYR A 216 4.52 6.95 -18.74
CA TYR A 216 5.42 6.64 -17.62
C TYR A 216 6.74 6.06 -18.12
N GLY A 217 7.83 6.47 -17.51
CA GLY A 217 9.16 5.96 -17.76
C GLY A 217 10.02 5.93 -16.51
N THR A 218 11.17 5.26 -16.63
CA THR A 218 12.19 5.27 -15.57
C THR A 218 13.58 5.44 -16.18
N ALA A 219 14.52 5.91 -15.36
CA ALA A 219 15.92 6.12 -15.77
C ALA A 219 16.87 5.79 -14.62
N TYR A 220 17.96 5.13 -14.97
CA TYR A 220 19.03 4.72 -14.07
C TYR A 220 20.40 5.07 -14.68
N THR A 221 21.43 5.15 -13.84
CA THR A 221 22.80 5.42 -14.29
C THR A 221 23.45 4.21 -14.98
N LYS A 222 23.01 2.98 -14.57
CA LYS A 222 23.54 1.71 -15.09
C LYS A 222 22.42 0.85 -15.65
N LYS A 223 22.75 0.12 -16.73
CA LYS A 223 21.80 -0.82 -17.32
C LYS A 223 21.43 -1.96 -16.36
N ALA A 224 22.38 -2.44 -15.55
CA ALA A 224 22.12 -3.52 -14.59
C ALA A 224 21.05 -3.13 -13.58
N ASP A 225 21.06 -1.89 -13.07
CA ASP A 225 20.06 -1.39 -12.11
C ASP A 225 18.68 -1.25 -12.78
N LEU A 226 18.65 -0.79 -14.03
CA LEU A 226 17.42 -0.76 -14.82
C LEU A 226 16.86 -2.17 -15.07
N ASP A 227 17.71 -3.12 -15.46
CA ASP A 227 17.29 -4.50 -15.73
C ASP A 227 16.73 -5.15 -14.43
N ALA A 228 17.39 -4.94 -13.28
CA ALA A 228 16.91 -5.40 -11.98
C ALA A 228 15.55 -4.77 -11.60
N TYR A 229 15.37 -3.48 -11.85
CA TYR A 229 14.08 -2.81 -11.63
C TYR A 229 12.98 -3.37 -12.53
N LEU A 230 13.26 -3.62 -13.80
CA LEU A 230 12.30 -4.21 -14.74
C LEU A 230 11.92 -5.64 -14.35
N GLU A 231 12.88 -6.44 -13.87
CA GLU A 231 12.61 -7.78 -13.33
C GLU A 231 11.70 -7.69 -12.08
N HIS A 232 11.99 -6.74 -11.19
CA HIS A 232 11.14 -6.46 -10.03
C HIS A 232 9.71 -6.06 -10.45
N LEU A 233 9.54 -5.18 -11.44
CA LEU A 233 8.21 -4.82 -11.96
C LEU A 233 7.46 -6.02 -12.55
N GLU A 234 8.16 -6.94 -13.23
CA GLU A 234 7.53 -8.17 -13.73
C GLU A 234 7.13 -9.12 -12.58
N ASP A 235 7.92 -9.18 -11.51
CA ASP A 235 7.55 -9.96 -10.31
C ASP A 235 6.32 -9.35 -9.61
N ILE A 236 6.28 -8.02 -9.47
CA ILE A 236 5.10 -7.28 -8.97
C ILE A 236 3.85 -7.66 -9.77
N LYS A 237 3.90 -7.59 -11.09
CA LYS A 237 2.76 -7.95 -11.96
C LYS A 237 2.32 -9.41 -11.81
N LYS A 238 3.26 -10.32 -11.53
CA LYS A 238 2.95 -11.74 -11.24
C LYS A 238 2.29 -11.93 -9.89
N ARG A 239 2.54 -11.04 -8.94
CA ARG A 239 2.01 -11.08 -7.57
C ARG A 239 0.75 -10.26 -7.37
N ASP A 240 0.39 -9.39 -8.31
CA ASP A 240 -0.79 -8.52 -8.23
C ASP A 240 -2.04 -9.29 -7.82
N HIS A 241 -2.67 -8.86 -6.70
CA HIS A 241 -3.80 -9.57 -6.12
C HIS A 241 -5.04 -9.56 -7.03
N ASN A 242 -5.22 -8.55 -7.89
CA ASN A 242 -6.34 -8.51 -8.83
C ASN A 242 -6.21 -9.59 -9.91
N LYS A 243 -4.97 -9.79 -10.38
CA LYS A 243 -4.67 -10.82 -11.37
C LYS A 243 -4.80 -12.22 -10.75
N LEU A 244 -4.03 -12.47 -9.68
CA LEU A 244 -4.04 -13.77 -9.01
C LEU A 244 -5.39 -14.11 -8.41
N GLY A 245 -6.11 -13.12 -7.88
CA GLY A 245 -7.43 -13.31 -7.32
C GLY A 245 -8.43 -13.87 -8.34
N ARG A 246 -8.39 -13.36 -9.59
CA ARG A 246 -9.20 -13.89 -10.69
C ARG A 246 -8.70 -15.26 -11.18
N GLU A 247 -7.40 -15.42 -11.39
CA GLU A 247 -6.80 -16.68 -11.88
C GLU A 247 -7.02 -17.85 -10.91
N LEU A 248 -6.99 -17.58 -9.60
CA LEU A 248 -7.20 -18.56 -8.53
C LEU A 248 -8.67 -18.65 -8.09
N GLU A 249 -9.57 -17.90 -8.72
CA GLU A 249 -11.01 -17.88 -8.40
C GLU A 249 -11.29 -17.48 -6.92
N LEU A 250 -10.55 -16.49 -6.40
CA LEU A 250 -10.73 -16.00 -5.04
C LEU A 250 -11.78 -14.91 -4.96
N PHE A 251 -11.78 -13.99 -5.92
CA PHE A 251 -12.77 -12.92 -6.03
C PHE A 251 -12.90 -12.41 -7.47
N THR A 252 -13.96 -11.67 -7.73
CA THR A 252 -14.19 -10.97 -9.00
C THR A 252 -14.94 -9.67 -8.76
N THR A 253 -14.97 -8.81 -9.77
CA THR A 253 -15.77 -7.58 -9.78
C THR A 253 -16.71 -7.59 -11.01
N VAL A 254 -17.91 -7.05 -10.86
CA VAL A 254 -18.92 -7.02 -11.92
C VAL A 254 -19.54 -5.62 -11.98
N ASP A 255 -19.52 -4.98 -13.13
CA ASP A 255 -19.94 -3.58 -13.32
C ASP A 255 -21.37 -3.31 -12.85
N VAL A 256 -22.29 -4.25 -13.08
CA VAL A 256 -23.69 -4.11 -12.69
C VAL A 256 -23.88 -4.10 -11.16
N ILE A 257 -22.94 -4.64 -10.39
CA ILE A 257 -22.96 -4.59 -8.92
C ILE A 257 -22.39 -3.27 -8.45
N GLY A 258 -21.38 -2.77 -9.12
CA GLY A 258 -20.74 -1.49 -8.84
C GLY A 258 -19.27 -1.59 -8.43
N GLN A 259 -18.60 -0.49 -8.63
CA GLN A 259 -17.17 -0.36 -8.28
C GLN A 259 -16.99 -0.37 -6.74
N GLY A 260 -15.92 -1.00 -6.28
CA GLY A 260 -15.63 -1.13 -4.85
C GLY A 260 -16.51 -2.13 -4.08
N LEU A 261 -17.25 -2.98 -4.82
CA LEU A 261 -18.10 -4.05 -4.27
C LEU A 261 -17.69 -5.40 -4.86
N PRO A 262 -16.55 -5.97 -4.42
CA PRO A 262 -16.06 -7.24 -4.94
C PRO A 262 -16.96 -8.41 -4.52
N LEU A 263 -17.08 -9.40 -5.41
CA LEU A 263 -17.69 -10.69 -5.12
C LEU A 263 -16.59 -11.65 -4.66
N LEU A 264 -16.66 -12.10 -3.43
CA LEU A 264 -15.81 -13.18 -2.95
C LEU A 264 -16.33 -14.51 -3.50
N MET A 265 -15.46 -15.25 -4.19
CA MET A 265 -15.75 -16.57 -4.72
C MET A 265 -15.58 -17.64 -3.64
N PRO A 266 -16.09 -18.87 -3.81
CA PRO A 266 -16.04 -19.89 -2.76
C PRO A 266 -14.65 -20.15 -2.16
N LYS A 267 -13.58 -20.10 -2.97
CA LYS A 267 -12.20 -20.27 -2.50
C LYS A 267 -11.76 -19.06 -1.65
N GLY A 268 -12.11 -17.83 -2.06
CA GLY A 268 -11.80 -16.64 -1.28
C GLY A 268 -12.57 -16.59 0.03
N VAL A 269 -13.86 -16.95 0.00
CA VAL A 269 -14.67 -17.09 1.22
C VAL A 269 -14.05 -18.10 2.18
N GLN A 270 -13.54 -19.24 1.68
CA GLN A 270 -12.89 -20.25 2.53
C GLN A 270 -11.65 -19.67 3.26
N VAL A 271 -10.83 -18.86 2.59
CA VAL A 271 -9.67 -18.21 3.24
C VAL A 271 -10.14 -17.23 4.31
N ILE A 272 -11.07 -16.34 3.96
CA ILE A 272 -11.59 -15.33 4.92
C ILE A 272 -12.25 -16.00 6.12
N GLN A 273 -13.08 -17.01 5.92
CA GLN A 273 -13.70 -17.73 7.05
C GLN A 273 -12.67 -18.44 7.94
N THR A 274 -11.59 -18.95 7.36
CA THR A 274 -10.51 -19.55 8.15
C THR A 274 -9.82 -18.49 9.01
N LEU A 275 -9.56 -17.30 8.46
CA LEU A 275 -9.03 -16.15 9.21
C LEU A 275 -10.00 -15.70 10.31
N GLN A 276 -11.28 -15.54 9.99
CA GLN A 276 -12.31 -15.07 10.93
C GLN A 276 -12.43 -16.02 12.14
N ARG A 277 -12.59 -17.32 11.92
CA ARG A 277 -12.67 -18.32 12.98
C ARG A 277 -11.44 -18.31 13.87
N TRP A 278 -10.26 -18.27 13.25
CA TRP A 278 -9.00 -18.22 14.00
C TRP A 278 -8.92 -16.96 14.88
N ILE A 279 -9.22 -15.78 14.33
CA ILE A 279 -9.19 -14.53 15.09
C ILE A 279 -10.23 -14.52 16.21
N GLU A 280 -11.44 -14.97 15.93
CA GLU A 280 -12.50 -15.06 16.94
C GLU A 280 -12.10 -15.99 18.10
N ASP A 281 -11.53 -17.15 17.81
CA ASP A 281 -11.00 -18.07 18.81
C ASP A 281 -9.85 -17.47 19.64
N GLU A 282 -8.96 -16.70 19.02
CA GLU A 282 -7.83 -16.07 19.69
C GLU A 282 -8.28 -14.89 20.56
N GLU A 283 -9.28 -14.13 20.12
CA GLU A 283 -9.90 -13.08 20.91
C GLU A 283 -10.65 -13.67 22.14
N GLU A 284 -11.42 -14.74 21.94
CA GLU A 284 -12.13 -15.42 23.04
C GLU A 284 -11.15 -15.93 24.11
N LYS A 285 -10.05 -16.56 23.73
CA LYS A 285 -8.98 -17.00 24.65
C LYS A 285 -8.38 -15.85 25.47
N ARG A 286 -8.43 -14.62 24.96
CA ARG A 286 -7.95 -13.41 25.64
C ARG A 286 -9.05 -12.66 26.38
N GLY A 287 -10.24 -13.28 26.51
CA GLY A 287 -11.37 -12.75 27.28
C GLY A 287 -12.19 -11.69 26.56
N TYR A 288 -12.15 -11.64 25.23
CA TYR A 288 -13.06 -10.79 24.46
C TYR A 288 -14.47 -11.42 24.39
N MET A 289 -15.46 -10.58 24.62
CA MET A 289 -16.88 -10.94 24.52
C MET A 289 -17.41 -10.55 23.14
N ARG A 290 -18.02 -11.52 22.45
CA ARG A 290 -18.53 -11.28 21.09
C ARG A 290 -19.80 -10.44 21.14
N THR A 291 -19.89 -9.44 20.26
CA THR A 291 -21.09 -8.65 20.00
C THR A 291 -21.58 -8.83 18.57
N LYS A 292 -22.82 -8.49 18.33
CA LYS A 292 -23.39 -8.36 16.99
C LYS A 292 -24.31 -7.16 16.97
N THR A 293 -23.93 -6.15 16.21
CA THR A 293 -24.65 -4.87 16.19
C THR A 293 -25.24 -4.59 14.80
N PRO A 294 -26.25 -3.71 14.68
CA PRO A 294 -26.89 -3.41 13.41
C PRO A 294 -25.96 -2.78 12.39
N LEU A 295 -26.24 -2.99 11.10
CA LEU A 295 -25.45 -2.43 9.98
C LEU A 295 -25.76 -0.96 9.69
N MET A 296 -26.83 -0.41 10.27
CA MET A 296 -27.23 0.99 10.10
C MET A 296 -27.83 1.54 11.39
N ALA A 297 -27.81 2.86 11.52
CA ALA A 297 -28.45 3.58 12.60
C ALA A 297 -29.02 4.91 12.12
N LYS A 298 -29.87 5.55 12.96
CA LYS A 298 -30.30 6.92 12.75
C LYS A 298 -29.09 7.86 12.78
N SER A 299 -29.16 8.94 12.01
CA SER A 299 -28.14 9.99 11.98
C SER A 299 -27.77 10.54 13.36
N ASP A 300 -28.70 10.51 14.30
CA ASP A 300 -28.51 10.96 15.69
C ASP A 300 -27.33 10.25 16.38
N LEU A 301 -27.15 8.94 16.13
CA LEU A 301 -26.03 8.20 16.68
C LEU A 301 -24.68 8.78 16.22
N TYR A 302 -24.60 9.14 14.95
CA TYR A 302 -23.39 9.67 14.34
C TYR A 302 -23.18 11.16 14.68
N LYS A 303 -24.24 11.90 14.99
CA LYS A 303 -24.16 13.26 15.54
C LYS A 303 -23.58 13.24 16.95
N ILE A 304 -24.03 12.32 17.81
CA ILE A 304 -23.48 12.14 19.17
C ILE A 304 -21.97 11.83 19.11
N SER A 305 -21.55 10.97 18.20
CA SER A 305 -20.14 10.59 18.07
C SER A 305 -19.27 11.62 17.33
N GLY A 306 -19.83 12.67 16.76
CA GLY A 306 -19.14 13.67 15.95
C GLY A 306 -18.83 13.24 14.51
N HIS A 307 -19.09 11.99 14.16
CA HIS A 307 -18.81 11.51 12.80
C HIS A 307 -19.70 12.15 11.73
N TRP A 308 -20.91 12.59 12.09
CA TRP A 308 -21.81 13.26 11.16
C TRP A 308 -21.23 14.59 10.65
N ASP A 309 -20.53 15.32 11.51
CA ASP A 309 -19.94 16.61 11.17
C ASP A 309 -18.59 16.48 10.45
N HIS A 310 -17.81 15.44 10.78
CA HIS A 310 -16.44 15.27 10.28
C HIS A 310 -16.28 14.26 9.15
N TYR A 311 -17.27 13.38 8.92
CA TYR A 311 -17.13 12.23 8.01
C TYR A 311 -18.38 11.93 7.16
N LYS A 312 -19.36 12.84 7.09
CA LYS A 312 -20.65 12.62 6.40
C LYS A 312 -20.47 12.25 4.92
N GLU A 313 -19.56 12.88 4.23
CA GLU A 313 -19.27 12.62 2.80
C GLU A 313 -18.79 11.16 2.55
N GLY A 314 -18.07 10.60 3.51
CA GLY A 314 -17.63 9.21 3.49
C GLY A 314 -18.71 8.19 3.93
N MET A 315 -19.97 8.60 4.16
CA MET A 315 -21.05 7.74 4.62
C MET A 315 -22.11 7.52 3.53
N PHE A 316 -22.69 6.31 3.50
CA PHE A 316 -23.91 6.05 2.73
C PHE A 316 -25.13 6.49 3.56
N VAL A 317 -25.70 7.64 3.21
CA VAL A 317 -26.87 8.23 3.88
C VAL A 317 -28.14 7.77 3.20
N LEU A 318 -29.13 7.37 3.97
CA LEU A 318 -30.45 6.88 3.53
C LEU A 318 -31.52 7.87 4.01
N GLY A 319 -32.08 8.64 3.08
CA GLY A 319 -33.07 9.68 3.35
C GLY A 319 -32.50 11.09 3.13
N ASP A 320 -33.34 12.08 3.27
CA ASP A 320 -33.06 13.50 3.06
C ASP A 320 -33.37 14.28 4.36
N GLU A 321 -32.36 14.92 4.96
CA GLU A 321 -32.52 15.64 6.24
C GLU A 321 -33.55 16.79 6.17
N GLU A 322 -33.79 17.34 4.99
CA GLU A 322 -34.76 18.44 4.83
C GLU A 322 -36.20 17.94 4.64
N LYS A 323 -36.39 16.68 4.20
CA LYS A 323 -37.68 16.13 3.81
C LYS A 323 -38.21 15.01 4.74
N ASP A 324 -37.26 14.25 5.31
CA ASP A 324 -37.59 13.04 6.03
C ASP A 324 -37.55 13.28 7.55
N LYS A 325 -38.52 12.65 8.29
CA LYS A 325 -38.56 12.71 9.77
C LYS A 325 -37.37 11.98 10.41
N GLU A 326 -36.86 10.95 9.76
CA GLU A 326 -35.74 10.14 10.21
C GLU A 326 -34.82 9.86 9.06
N VAL A 327 -33.52 10.12 9.26
CA VAL A 327 -32.46 9.82 8.32
C VAL A 327 -31.57 8.74 8.93
N PHE A 328 -31.26 7.74 8.15
CA PHE A 328 -30.36 6.64 8.54
C PHE A 328 -29.05 6.75 7.77
N ALA A 329 -28.03 6.04 8.26
CA ALA A 329 -26.80 5.80 7.47
C ALA A 329 -26.29 4.39 7.73
N LEU A 330 -25.66 3.80 6.69
CA LEU A 330 -24.89 2.59 6.85
C LEU A 330 -23.66 2.90 7.70
N ARG A 331 -23.29 1.97 8.59
CA ARG A 331 -22.22 2.22 9.55
C ARG A 331 -20.83 2.24 8.92
N PRO A 332 -20.03 3.31 9.06
CA PRO A 332 -18.62 3.34 8.67
C PRO A 332 -17.68 2.80 9.76
N MET A 333 -18.19 2.62 11.00
CA MET A 333 -17.49 2.08 12.19
C MET A 333 -18.50 1.43 13.15
N THR A 334 -18.00 0.63 14.09
CA THR A 334 -18.82 -0.12 15.06
C THR A 334 -18.84 0.52 16.45
N CYS A 335 -17.88 1.38 16.79
CA CYS A 335 -17.68 1.93 18.14
C CYS A 335 -18.97 2.48 18.80
N PRO A 336 -19.80 3.34 18.17
CA PRO A 336 -20.97 3.90 18.82
C PRO A 336 -21.99 2.84 19.26
N PHE A 337 -22.10 1.76 18.50
CA PHE A 337 -23.00 0.65 18.83
C PHE A 337 -22.54 -0.12 20.07
N GLN A 338 -21.25 -0.41 20.17
CA GLN A 338 -20.69 -1.14 21.32
C GLN A 338 -20.73 -0.30 22.60
N TYR A 339 -20.71 1.04 22.50
CA TYR A 339 -20.94 1.90 23.65
C TYR A 339 -22.36 1.71 24.24
N TYR A 340 -23.37 1.55 23.40
CA TYR A 340 -24.71 1.21 23.86
C TYR A 340 -24.82 -0.21 24.41
N VAL A 341 -24.04 -1.16 23.91
CA VAL A 341 -23.93 -2.50 24.54
C VAL A 341 -23.36 -2.37 25.96
N TYR A 342 -22.33 -1.55 26.15
CA TYR A 342 -21.77 -1.27 27.49
C TYR A 342 -22.79 -0.62 28.39
N LYS A 343 -23.52 0.38 27.91
CA LYS A 343 -24.56 1.14 28.68
C LYS A 343 -25.80 0.34 28.95
N ALA A 344 -26.03 -0.81 28.33
CA ALA A 344 -27.23 -1.63 28.55
C ALA A 344 -27.37 -2.13 30.00
N SER A 345 -26.28 -2.13 30.78
CA SER A 345 -26.32 -2.42 32.21
C SER A 345 -25.30 -1.55 32.96
N GLN A 346 -25.63 -1.19 34.20
CA GLN A 346 -24.70 -0.44 35.05
C GLN A 346 -23.46 -1.28 35.33
N LYS A 347 -22.29 -0.67 35.22
CA LYS A 347 -20.96 -1.29 35.46
C LYS A 347 -20.35 -0.73 36.73
N SER A 348 -19.63 -1.58 37.44
CA SER A 348 -18.74 -1.21 38.54
C SER A 348 -17.25 -1.35 38.11
N TYR A 349 -16.33 -0.84 38.89
CA TYR A 349 -14.91 -0.99 38.69
C TYR A 349 -14.46 -2.47 38.59
N ARG A 350 -15.20 -3.41 39.15
CA ARG A 350 -14.92 -4.85 39.08
C ARG A 350 -15.28 -5.48 37.75
N ASP A 351 -16.17 -4.84 36.97
CA ASP A 351 -16.59 -5.32 35.66
C ASP A 351 -15.64 -4.91 34.55
N LEU A 352 -14.68 -4.02 34.84
CA LEU A 352 -13.69 -3.54 33.87
C LEU A 352 -12.35 -4.29 34.03
N PRO A 353 -11.64 -4.57 32.93
CA PRO A 353 -11.94 -4.14 31.56
C PRO A 353 -13.07 -4.94 30.91
N CYS A 354 -13.96 -4.24 30.18
CA CYS A 354 -14.89 -4.88 29.25
C CYS A 354 -14.25 -4.92 27.87
N ARG A 355 -13.95 -6.11 27.35
CA ARG A 355 -13.35 -6.31 26.03
C ARG A 355 -14.40 -6.81 25.06
N TYR A 356 -14.89 -5.94 24.18
CA TYR A 356 -15.86 -6.31 23.14
C TYR A 356 -15.13 -6.57 21.82
N GLY A 357 -15.50 -7.66 21.12
CA GLY A 357 -15.01 -8.00 19.79
C GLY A 357 -16.16 -8.24 18.82
N GLU A 358 -16.04 -7.79 17.60
CA GLU A 358 -17.02 -8.02 16.54
C GLU A 358 -16.35 -8.21 15.19
N THR A 359 -16.74 -9.24 14.47
CA THR A 359 -16.49 -9.35 13.03
C THR A 359 -17.55 -8.49 12.35
N SER A 360 -17.17 -7.25 12.03
CA SER A 360 -18.08 -6.18 11.63
C SER A 360 -18.05 -5.94 10.14
N THR A 361 -19.21 -5.87 9.49
CA THR A 361 -19.33 -5.35 8.12
C THR A 361 -19.53 -3.85 8.19
N LEU A 362 -18.69 -3.10 7.47
CA LEU A 362 -18.68 -1.64 7.41
C LEU A 362 -18.82 -1.15 5.97
N PHE A 363 -19.26 0.10 5.84
CA PHE A 363 -19.52 0.73 4.55
C PHE A 363 -18.88 2.12 4.51
N ARG A 364 -18.13 2.41 3.47
CA ARG A 364 -17.53 3.73 3.23
C ARG A 364 -17.76 4.14 1.79
N ASN A 365 -18.25 5.36 1.61
CA ASN A 365 -18.49 5.92 0.29
C ASN A 365 -17.16 6.45 -0.30
N GLU A 366 -16.27 5.52 -0.65
CA GLU A 366 -14.96 5.84 -1.23
C GLU A 366 -15.11 6.41 -2.64
N ASP A 367 -14.26 7.39 -2.97
CA ASP A 367 -14.21 7.98 -4.29
C ASP A 367 -13.69 6.99 -5.35
N SER A 368 -14.14 7.17 -6.60
CA SER A 368 -13.83 6.24 -7.70
C SER A 368 -12.33 6.08 -7.96
N GLY A 369 -11.55 7.15 -7.75
CA GLY A 369 -10.10 7.16 -7.94
C GLY A 369 -9.28 6.49 -6.83
N GLU A 370 -9.89 6.25 -5.68
CA GLU A 370 -9.21 5.67 -4.53
C GLU A 370 -9.40 4.16 -4.41
N MET A 371 -10.44 3.61 -5.05
CA MET A 371 -10.75 2.19 -4.97
C MET A 371 -9.73 1.33 -5.72
N HIS A 372 -9.25 0.28 -5.06
CA HIS A 372 -8.24 -0.61 -5.63
C HIS A 372 -8.44 -2.06 -5.17
N GLY A 373 -8.91 -2.93 -6.07
CA GLY A 373 -9.07 -4.37 -5.83
C GLY A 373 -9.80 -4.69 -4.52
N LEU A 374 -9.15 -5.44 -3.65
CA LEU A 374 -9.60 -5.72 -2.28
C LEU A 374 -8.98 -4.78 -1.23
N THR A 375 -8.00 -3.96 -1.60
CA THR A 375 -7.28 -3.10 -0.64
C THR A 375 -8.13 -1.93 -0.18
N ARG A 376 -8.91 -1.32 -1.08
CA ARG A 376 -9.82 -0.22 -0.77
C ARG A 376 -11.16 -0.41 -1.47
N VAL A 377 -12.19 -0.70 -0.68
CA VAL A 377 -13.53 -1.12 -1.12
C VAL A 377 -14.61 -0.35 -0.36
N ARG A 378 -15.83 -0.32 -0.92
CA ARG A 378 -16.97 0.38 -0.30
C ARG A 378 -17.67 -0.43 0.77
N GLN A 379 -17.60 -1.76 0.71
CA GLN A 379 -18.08 -2.67 1.72
C GLN A 379 -16.95 -3.62 2.12
N PHE A 380 -16.68 -3.74 3.39
CA PHE A 380 -15.63 -4.61 3.92
C PHE A 380 -15.97 -5.17 5.28
N THR A 381 -15.27 -6.23 5.67
CA THR A 381 -15.40 -6.87 6.97
C THR A 381 -14.12 -6.66 7.77
N ILE A 382 -14.24 -6.28 9.04
CA ILE A 382 -13.10 -5.94 9.90
C ILE A 382 -13.16 -6.73 11.21
N SER A 383 -11.99 -7.13 11.72
CA SER A 383 -11.83 -7.66 13.08
C SER A 383 -11.73 -6.52 14.08
N GLU A 384 -12.84 -5.96 14.49
CA GLU A 384 -12.89 -4.76 15.31
C GLU A 384 -13.22 -5.09 16.77
N GLY A 385 -12.68 -4.31 17.69
CA GLY A 385 -13.01 -4.41 19.10
C GLY A 385 -12.75 -3.13 19.87
N HIS A 386 -13.55 -2.97 20.94
CA HIS A 386 -13.48 -1.82 21.84
C HIS A 386 -13.33 -2.32 23.27
N LEU A 387 -12.26 -1.87 23.92
CA LEU A 387 -12.02 -2.18 25.33
C LEU A 387 -12.43 -0.95 26.14
N ILE A 388 -13.37 -1.12 27.05
CA ILE A 388 -13.77 -0.10 28.01
C ILE A 388 -13.00 -0.38 29.29
N VAL A 389 -12.13 0.52 29.67
CA VAL A 389 -11.12 0.29 30.70
C VAL A 389 -11.11 1.41 31.75
N ARG A 390 -10.66 1.12 32.97
CA ARG A 390 -10.30 2.18 33.90
C ARG A 390 -8.98 2.84 33.49
N PRO A 391 -8.75 4.11 33.86
CA PRO A 391 -7.48 4.79 33.54
C PRO A 391 -6.24 4.01 34.01
N ASP A 392 -6.28 3.37 35.16
CA ASP A 392 -5.15 2.56 35.69
C ASP A 392 -4.89 1.25 34.92
N GLN A 393 -5.85 0.79 34.12
CA GLN A 393 -5.73 -0.41 33.26
C GLN A 393 -5.20 -0.09 31.85
N MET A 394 -5.25 1.17 31.44
CA MET A 394 -5.08 1.58 30.05
C MET A 394 -3.77 1.12 29.43
N VAL A 395 -2.64 1.40 30.10
CA VAL A 395 -1.30 1.01 29.60
C VAL A 395 -1.18 -0.50 29.43
N LYS A 396 -1.68 -1.28 30.39
CA LYS A 396 -1.63 -2.75 30.31
C LYS A 396 -2.49 -3.27 29.15
N GLU A 397 -3.71 -2.82 29.03
CA GLU A 397 -4.64 -3.30 27.97
C GLU A 397 -4.15 -2.86 26.58
N PHE A 398 -3.51 -1.69 26.47
CA PHE A 398 -2.92 -1.22 25.24
C PHE A 398 -1.75 -2.11 24.80
N LYS A 399 -0.86 -2.48 25.73
CA LYS A 399 0.21 -3.46 25.48
C LYS A 399 -0.34 -4.83 25.07
N ASP A 400 -1.40 -5.30 25.71
CA ASP A 400 -2.05 -6.58 25.35
C ASP A 400 -2.64 -6.53 23.93
N CYS A 401 -3.16 -5.38 23.47
CA CYS A 401 -3.62 -5.19 22.10
C CYS A 401 -2.45 -5.25 21.10
N ILE A 402 -1.31 -4.61 21.40
CA ILE A 402 -0.08 -4.72 20.59
C ILE A 402 0.39 -6.16 20.52
N ALA A 403 0.43 -6.87 21.64
CA ALA A 403 0.84 -8.29 21.69
C ALA A 403 -0.07 -9.19 20.85
N LEU A 404 -1.39 -8.92 20.82
CA LEU A 404 -2.33 -9.64 19.96
C LEU A 404 -2.02 -9.37 18.47
N ALA A 405 -1.79 -8.10 18.11
CA ALA A 405 -1.44 -7.73 16.74
C ALA A 405 -0.13 -8.41 16.29
N GLN A 406 0.92 -8.38 17.11
CA GLN A 406 2.20 -9.05 16.85
C GLN A 406 2.02 -10.57 16.68
N TYR A 407 1.23 -11.22 17.54
CA TYR A 407 0.90 -12.64 17.41
C TYR A 407 0.22 -12.96 16.08
N CYS A 408 -0.71 -12.09 15.66
CA CYS A 408 -1.40 -12.26 14.37
C CYS A 408 -0.42 -12.13 13.19
N LEU A 409 0.43 -11.10 13.19
CA LEU A 409 1.44 -10.87 12.14
C LEU A 409 2.43 -12.04 12.04
N GLN A 410 2.93 -12.53 13.19
CA GLN A 410 3.81 -13.68 13.27
C GLN A 410 3.16 -14.96 12.73
N THR A 411 1.91 -15.22 13.12
CA THR A 411 1.16 -16.40 12.64
C THR A 411 0.89 -16.34 11.13
N LEU A 412 0.72 -15.14 10.58
CA LEU A 412 0.59 -14.92 9.14
C LEU A 412 1.95 -14.92 8.41
N GLY A 413 3.08 -14.91 9.12
CA GLY A 413 4.44 -14.88 8.57
C GLY A 413 4.81 -13.55 7.88
N VAL A 414 4.31 -12.44 8.41
CA VAL A 414 4.43 -11.11 7.82
C VAL A 414 4.96 -10.06 8.80
N GLU A 415 5.48 -10.49 9.94
CA GLU A 415 5.96 -9.56 10.99
C GLU A 415 7.17 -8.72 10.53
N GLU A 416 7.99 -9.23 9.60
CA GLU A 416 9.14 -8.51 9.04
C GLU A 416 8.76 -7.51 7.94
N ASP A 417 7.52 -7.56 7.45
CA ASP A 417 7.05 -6.75 6.32
C ASP A 417 6.29 -5.49 6.77
N VAL A 418 6.25 -5.21 8.07
CA VAL A 418 5.46 -4.11 8.64
C VAL A 418 6.33 -3.05 9.31
N THR A 419 5.80 -1.83 9.32
CA THR A 419 6.33 -0.67 10.03
C THR A 419 5.30 -0.17 11.05
N TYR A 420 5.78 0.41 12.15
CA TYR A 420 4.94 0.96 13.21
C TYR A 420 5.00 2.48 13.18
N HIS A 421 3.85 3.12 13.27
CA HIS A 421 3.69 4.57 13.21
C HIS A 421 2.90 5.06 14.41
N LEU A 422 3.44 6.02 15.15
CA LEU A 422 2.70 6.80 16.13
C LEU A 422 2.05 7.98 15.42
N SER A 423 0.77 7.86 15.13
CA SER A 423 -0.03 8.91 14.48
C SER A 423 -0.48 9.92 15.52
N LYS A 424 0.02 11.15 15.39
CA LYS A 424 -0.13 12.26 16.33
C LYS A 424 -1.11 13.30 15.83
N TRP A 425 -1.65 14.10 16.76
CA TRP A 425 -2.43 15.25 16.39
C TRP A 425 -1.56 16.37 15.81
N ASP A 426 -2.20 17.30 15.09
CA ASP A 426 -1.54 18.50 14.55
C ASP A 426 -1.96 19.71 15.38
N PRO A 427 -1.07 20.30 16.17
CA PRO A 427 -1.36 21.50 16.97
C PRO A 427 -1.74 22.72 16.12
N GLU A 428 -1.29 22.78 14.86
CA GLU A 428 -1.58 23.90 13.95
C GLU A 428 -2.99 23.77 13.32
N ASN A 429 -3.54 22.54 13.23
CA ASN A 429 -4.87 22.27 12.69
C ASN A 429 -5.84 21.82 13.80
N ARG A 430 -5.99 22.63 14.81
CA ARG A 430 -6.74 22.28 16.02
C ARG A 430 -8.22 21.99 15.80
N GLU A 431 -8.83 22.59 14.80
CA GLU A 431 -10.27 22.41 14.52
C GLU A 431 -10.64 20.96 14.16
N LYS A 432 -9.65 20.18 13.70
CA LYS A 432 -9.83 18.75 13.39
C LYS A 432 -10.04 17.90 14.64
N TYR A 433 -9.61 18.35 15.84
CA TYR A 433 -9.46 17.51 17.02
C TYR A 433 -10.30 17.98 18.20
N ILE A 434 -10.93 17.03 18.91
CA ILE A 434 -11.69 17.31 20.13
C ILE A 434 -10.79 17.26 21.37
N GLY A 435 -11.25 17.82 22.48
CA GLY A 435 -10.55 17.78 23.76
C GLY A 435 -9.50 18.88 23.95
N LYS A 436 -8.68 18.75 24.98
CA LYS A 436 -7.65 19.72 25.38
C LYS A 436 -6.26 19.26 24.94
N PRO A 437 -5.34 20.21 24.58
CA PRO A 437 -3.97 19.87 24.19
C PRO A 437 -3.19 19.02 25.22
N GLU A 438 -3.44 19.26 26.50
CA GLU A 438 -2.76 18.55 27.57
C GLU A 438 -3.05 17.04 27.53
N VAL A 439 -4.31 16.67 27.25
CA VAL A 439 -4.73 15.27 27.11
C VAL A 439 -4.04 14.60 25.91
N TRP A 440 -3.94 15.32 24.79
CA TRP A 440 -3.27 14.83 23.61
C TRP A 440 -1.79 14.57 23.85
N ASN A 441 -1.09 15.55 24.43
CA ASN A 441 0.35 15.42 24.71
C ASN A 441 0.64 14.30 25.70
N GLU A 442 -0.19 14.12 26.74
CA GLU A 442 -0.06 13.05 27.74
C GLU A 442 -0.25 11.67 27.08
N THR A 443 -1.33 11.50 26.32
CA THR A 443 -1.64 10.21 25.69
C THR A 443 -0.64 9.82 24.59
N GLU A 444 -0.10 10.79 23.84
CA GLU A 444 0.98 10.53 22.87
C GLU A 444 2.27 10.11 23.55
N GLU A 445 2.61 10.73 24.70
CA GLU A 445 3.78 10.36 25.48
C GLU A 445 3.64 8.95 26.07
N ASP A 446 2.47 8.60 26.59
CA ASP A 446 2.17 7.26 27.09
C ASP A 446 2.37 6.19 26.01
N ILE A 447 1.87 6.43 24.78
CA ILE A 447 2.04 5.50 23.65
C ILE A 447 3.52 5.42 23.25
N ARG A 448 4.23 6.53 23.19
CA ARG A 448 5.68 6.58 22.89
C ARG A 448 6.46 5.74 23.91
N GLN A 449 6.16 5.90 25.20
CA GLN A 449 6.78 5.11 26.24
C GLN A 449 6.49 3.62 26.11
N ILE A 450 5.25 3.24 25.81
CA ILE A 450 4.84 1.85 25.57
C ILE A 450 5.66 1.23 24.43
N LEU A 451 5.74 1.89 23.27
CA LEU A 451 6.48 1.38 22.11
C LEU A 451 7.98 1.25 22.41
N THR A 452 8.53 2.21 23.15
CA THR A 452 9.94 2.19 23.58
C THR A 452 10.22 1.04 24.55
N GLU A 453 9.37 0.82 25.56
CA GLU A 453 9.50 -0.28 26.53
C GLU A 453 9.38 -1.67 25.86
N LEU A 454 8.56 -1.77 24.81
CA LEU A 454 8.41 -2.99 24.01
C LEU A 454 9.54 -3.17 22.99
N ASN A 455 10.49 -2.24 22.88
CA ASN A 455 11.58 -2.22 21.91
C ASN A 455 11.06 -2.30 20.44
N ILE A 456 9.93 -1.67 20.14
CA ILE A 456 9.35 -1.60 18.79
C ILE A 456 9.91 -0.35 18.12
N PRO A 457 10.63 -0.47 16.98
CA PRO A 457 11.01 0.69 16.18
C PRO A 457 9.77 1.32 15.55
N PHE A 458 9.62 2.64 15.64
CA PHE A 458 8.48 3.37 15.10
C PHE A 458 8.88 4.75 14.58
N THR A 459 8.03 5.31 13.71
CA THR A 459 8.08 6.71 13.26
C THR A 459 6.92 7.49 13.89
N GLU A 460 7.01 8.81 13.86
CA GLU A 460 5.95 9.69 14.36
C GLU A 460 5.39 10.53 13.21
N ASP A 461 4.08 10.43 12.98
CA ASP A 461 3.39 11.08 11.87
C ASP A 461 2.40 12.13 12.41
N VAL A 462 2.73 13.41 12.24
CA VAL A 462 1.90 14.52 12.70
C VAL A 462 0.72 14.73 11.75
N GLY A 463 -0.47 14.94 12.33
CA GLY A 463 -1.69 15.18 11.55
C GLY A 463 -2.50 13.92 11.22
N GLU A 464 -1.95 12.72 11.47
CA GLU A 464 -2.54 11.43 11.11
C GLU A 464 -3.42 10.82 12.23
N ALA A 465 -3.48 11.43 13.41
CA ALA A 465 -4.35 10.95 14.50
C ALA A 465 -5.84 11.04 14.13
N ALA A 466 -6.65 10.16 14.75
CA ALA A 466 -8.10 10.31 14.72
C ALA A 466 -8.51 11.58 15.48
N PHE A 467 -9.68 12.14 15.16
CA PHE A 467 -10.13 13.39 15.80
C PHE A 467 -10.35 13.27 17.31
N TYR A 468 -10.42 12.06 17.84
CA TYR A 468 -10.69 11.72 19.24
C TYR A 468 -9.52 11.10 19.99
N GLY A 469 -8.40 10.83 19.35
CA GLY A 469 -7.23 10.27 20.04
C GLY A 469 -6.08 9.85 19.13
N PRO A 470 -4.86 9.78 19.67
CA PRO A 470 -3.69 9.25 18.97
C PRO A 470 -3.80 7.74 18.75
N LYS A 471 -3.01 7.23 17.81
CA LYS A 471 -3.06 5.82 17.44
C LYS A 471 -1.70 5.25 17.07
N VAL A 472 -1.56 3.95 17.21
CA VAL A 472 -0.50 3.16 16.59
C VAL A 472 -1.07 2.53 15.33
N ASP A 473 -0.53 2.92 14.19
CA ASP A 473 -0.80 2.27 12.91
C ASP A 473 0.32 1.27 12.59
N ILE A 474 -0.05 0.07 12.21
CA ILE A 474 0.87 -0.96 11.71
C ILE A 474 0.63 -1.06 10.21
N ASN A 475 1.58 -0.54 9.46
CA ASN A 475 1.52 -0.45 8.00
C ASN A 475 2.28 -1.59 7.35
N ALA A 476 1.79 -2.08 6.23
CA ALA A 476 2.47 -3.04 5.38
C ALA A 476 2.72 -2.47 4.00
N LYS A 477 3.88 -2.76 3.43
CA LYS A 477 4.18 -2.43 2.04
C LYS A 477 3.51 -3.45 1.12
N ASN A 478 2.69 -2.97 0.21
CA ASN A 478 2.17 -3.79 -0.88
C ASN A 478 3.26 -4.05 -1.93
N VAL A 479 2.97 -4.87 -2.94
CA VAL A 479 3.96 -5.21 -4.00
C VAL A 479 4.45 -4.01 -4.79
N TYR A 480 3.72 -2.89 -4.79
CA TYR A 480 4.11 -1.63 -5.45
C TYR A 480 4.97 -0.73 -4.54
N GLY A 481 5.31 -1.17 -3.33
CA GLY A 481 6.08 -0.41 -2.36
C GLY A 481 5.27 0.62 -1.56
N LYS A 482 3.96 0.80 -1.87
CA LYS A 482 3.08 1.70 -1.12
C LYS A 482 2.71 1.07 0.22
N GLU A 483 2.77 1.87 1.27
CA GLU A 483 2.30 1.47 2.60
C GLU A 483 0.78 1.59 2.72
N ASP A 484 0.16 0.52 3.20
CA ASP A 484 -1.26 0.47 3.56
C ASP A 484 -1.39 0.10 5.03
N THR A 485 -2.21 0.84 5.77
CA THR A 485 -2.48 0.52 7.18
C THR A 485 -3.27 -0.78 7.29
N MET A 486 -2.68 -1.75 7.98
CA MET A 486 -3.28 -3.08 8.20
C MET A 486 -3.99 -3.16 9.54
N ILE A 487 -3.32 -2.75 10.62
CA ILE A 487 -3.82 -2.84 11.99
C ILE A 487 -3.72 -1.46 12.62
N THR A 488 -4.76 -1.08 13.38
CA THR A 488 -4.77 0.17 14.13
C THR A 488 -5.16 -0.11 15.58
N ILE A 489 -4.47 0.54 16.53
CA ILE A 489 -4.79 0.54 17.96
C ILE A 489 -4.83 2.01 18.39
N GLN A 490 -6.00 2.47 18.88
CA GLN A 490 -6.24 3.89 19.19
C GLN A 490 -6.53 4.07 20.68
N TRP A 491 -5.96 5.12 21.23
CA TRP A 491 -6.21 5.56 22.60
C TRP A 491 -7.25 6.67 22.64
N ASP A 492 -8.37 6.42 23.26
CA ASP A 492 -9.49 7.34 23.34
C ASP A 492 -9.84 7.64 24.81
N ALA A 493 -9.55 8.85 25.23
CA ALA A 493 -9.89 9.39 26.54
C ALA A 493 -11.10 10.36 26.50
N LEU A 494 -11.76 10.52 25.35
CA LEU A 494 -12.69 11.62 25.09
C LEU A 494 -14.13 11.17 24.78
N LEU A 495 -14.32 10.14 23.95
CA LEU A 495 -15.68 9.74 23.50
C LEU A 495 -16.57 9.20 24.62
N ALA A 496 -16.00 8.66 25.70
CA ALA A 496 -16.75 8.22 26.86
C ALA A 496 -17.61 9.35 27.47
N GLU A 497 -17.15 10.60 27.42
CA GLU A 497 -17.89 11.77 27.87
C GLU A 497 -19.08 12.08 26.93
N GLN A 498 -18.85 12.09 25.62
CA GLN A 498 -19.89 12.38 24.62
C GLN A 498 -21.05 11.39 24.68
N PHE A 499 -20.74 10.11 24.96
CA PHE A 499 -21.73 9.06 25.11
C PHE A 499 -22.29 8.91 26.55
N ASP A 500 -21.88 9.79 27.48
CA ASP A 500 -22.25 9.68 28.91
C ASP A 500 -22.01 8.26 29.45
N MET A 501 -20.82 7.70 29.18
CA MET A 501 -20.40 6.41 29.70
C MET A 501 -19.73 6.60 31.05
N TYR A 502 -20.03 5.71 32.02
CA TYR A 502 -19.41 5.71 33.34
C TYR A 502 -19.43 4.31 33.96
N TYR A 503 -18.58 4.10 34.94
CA TYR A 503 -18.65 2.98 35.86
C TYR A 503 -18.72 3.52 37.29
N ILE A 504 -19.15 2.68 38.25
CA ILE A 504 -19.16 3.02 39.66
C ILE A 504 -17.82 2.53 40.25
N ASP A 505 -17.09 3.44 40.88
CA ASP A 505 -15.82 3.12 41.54
C ASP A 505 -16.03 2.45 42.92
N GLU A 506 -14.99 2.16 43.66
CA GLU A 506 -15.04 1.54 44.99
C GLU A 506 -15.62 2.45 46.08
N ASN A 507 -15.70 3.75 45.83
CA ASN A 507 -16.31 4.74 46.72
C ASN A 507 -17.79 5.01 46.41
N GLY A 508 -18.33 4.38 45.34
CA GLY A 508 -19.70 4.59 44.86
C GLY A 508 -19.84 5.80 43.92
N GLU A 509 -18.75 6.39 43.47
CA GLU A 509 -18.73 7.55 42.59
C GLU A 509 -18.74 7.16 41.11
N LYS A 510 -19.36 8.02 40.29
CA LYS A 510 -19.31 7.86 38.81
C LYS A 510 -17.99 8.31 38.27
N VAL A 511 -17.27 7.40 37.59
CA VAL A 511 -16.01 7.68 36.94
C VAL A 511 -16.07 7.39 35.43
N ARG A 512 -15.46 8.25 34.62
CA ARG A 512 -15.38 8.06 33.15
C ARG A 512 -14.35 6.98 32.83
N PRO A 513 -14.70 5.96 32.03
CA PRO A 513 -13.73 5.01 31.51
C PRO A 513 -12.93 5.62 30.37
N TYR A 514 -11.80 5.02 30.03
CA TYR A 514 -11.10 5.21 28.78
C TYR A 514 -11.49 4.08 27.79
N ILE A 515 -11.22 4.30 26.51
CA ILE A 515 -11.57 3.36 25.45
C ILE A 515 -10.32 3.05 24.62
N ILE A 516 -10.12 1.77 24.30
CA ILE A 516 -9.17 1.36 23.28
C ILE A 516 -9.96 0.86 22.08
N HIS A 517 -9.76 1.47 20.92
CA HIS A 517 -10.22 0.94 19.64
C HIS A 517 -9.09 0.11 19.06
N ARG A 518 -9.36 -1.10 18.64
CA ARG A 518 -8.34 -1.95 18.05
C ARG A 518 -8.89 -2.85 16.95
N THR A 519 -8.01 -3.26 16.05
CA THR A 519 -8.24 -4.37 15.15
C THR A 519 -7.21 -5.47 15.42
N SER A 520 -7.55 -6.74 15.15
CA SER A 520 -6.62 -7.87 15.33
C SER A 520 -5.76 -8.10 14.07
N ILE A 521 -6.40 -8.15 12.90
CA ILE A 521 -5.75 -8.23 11.58
C ILE A 521 -6.30 -7.17 10.61
N GLY A 522 -7.12 -6.23 11.09
CA GLY A 522 -7.74 -5.20 10.29
C GLY A 522 -8.88 -5.71 9.40
N CYS A 523 -8.95 -5.16 8.19
CA CYS A 523 -9.95 -5.51 7.18
C CYS A 523 -9.57 -6.84 6.51
N TYR A 524 -10.47 -7.82 6.52
CA TYR A 524 -10.23 -9.16 5.97
C TYR A 524 -10.00 -9.14 4.46
N GLU A 525 -10.68 -8.29 3.72
CA GLU A 525 -10.48 -8.12 2.28
C GLU A 525 -9.08 -7.59 1.97
N ARG A 526 -8.62 -6.56 2.70
CA ARG A 526 -7.26 -6.01 2.56
C ARG A 526 -6.21 -7.02 2.97
N THR A 527 -6.43 -7.73 4.07
CA THR A 527 -5.52 -8.80 4.53
C THR A 527 -5.45 -9.92 3.50
N LEU A 528 -6.57 -10.32 2.88
CA LEU A 528 -6.56 -11.30 1.80
C LEU A 528 -5.73 -10.80 0.59
N ALA A 529 -5.90 -9.54 0.16
CA ALA A 529 -5.09 -8.95 -0.90
C ALA A 529 -3.60 -9.05 -0.58
N TRP A 530 -3.21 -8.62 0.61
CA TRP A 530 -1.82 -8.66 1.05
C TRP A 530 -1.25 -10.08 1.09
N LEU A 531 -2.01 -11.05 1.61
CA LEU A 531 -1.59 -12.45 1.63
C LEU A 531 -1.48 -13.06 0.22
N ILE A 532 -2.37 -12.68 -0.72
CA ILE A 532 -2.23 -13.08 -2.13
C ILE A 532 -0.90 -12.58 -2.69
N GLU A 533 -0.56 -11.31 -2.45
CA GLU A 533 0.67 -10.69 -2.93
C GLU A 533 1.91 -11.28 -2.23
N LYS A 534 1.90 -11.41 -0.91
CA LYS A 534 3.01 -11.98 -0.12
C LYS A 534 3.37 -13.38 -0.56
N TYR A 535 2.37 -14.23 -0.70
CA TYR A 535 2.54 -15.65 -1.04
C TYR A 535 2.43 -15.95 -2.54
N ALA A 536 2.25 -14.95 -3.40
CA ALA A 536 1.96 -15.14 -4.82
C ALA A 536 0.82 -16.16 -5.04
N GLY A 537 -0.22 -16.09 -4.21
CA GLY A 537 -1.36 -17.02 -4.17
C GLY A 537 -1.10 -18.37 -3.53
N ALA A 538 0.15 -18.70 -3.20
CA ALA A 538 0.51 -20.00 -2.60
C ALA A 538 0.43 -19.95 -1.06
N PHE A 539 -0.77 -19.75 -0.51
CA PHE A 539 -1.01 -19.62 0.94
C PHE A 539 -0.40 -20.74 1.76
N PRO A 540 -0.01 -20.51 3.03
CA PRO A 540 0.29 -21.58 3.98
C PRO A 540 -0.82 -22.64 4.01
N THR A 541 -0.48 -23.88 4.26
CA THR A 541 -1.42 -25.02 4.17
C THR A 541 -2.70 -24.78 4.99
N TRP A 542 -2.59 -24.22 6.18
CA TRP A 542 -3.74 -23.96 7.03
C TRP A 542 -4.73 -22.91 6.46
N LEU A 543 -4.24 -21.97 5.63
CA LEU A 543 -5.05 -20.97 4.93
C LEU A 543 -5.52 -21.41 3.54
N SER A 544 -4.85 -22.37 2.91
CA SER A 544 -5.15 -22.80 1.54
C SER A 544 -6.61 -23.22 1.41
N PRO A 545 -7.36 -22.72 0.41
CA PRO A 545 -8.77 -23.10 0.21
C PRO A 545 -8.93 -24.61 -0.08
N GLU A 546 -7.99 -25.17 -0.81
CA GLU A 546 -7.81 -26.61 -0.99
C GLU A 546 -6.43 -26.99 -0.48
N GLN A 547 -6.35 -27.92 0.45
CA GLN A 547 -5.11 -28.34 1.11
C GLN A 547 -4.48 -29.56 0.44
N VAL A 548 -5.34 -30.46 -0.05
CA VAL A 548 -4.94 -31.72 -0.69
C VAL A 548 -5.77 -31.95 -1.93
N ARG A 549 -5.12 -32.37 -3.02
CA ARG A 549 -5.80 -32.88 -4.21
C ARG A 549 -5.40 -34.32 -4.44
N VAL A 550 -6.38 -35.23 -4.48
CA VAL A 550 -6.15 -36.64 -4.77
C VAL A 550 -6.22 -36.85 -6.28
N LEU A 551 -5.18 -37.46 -6.84
CA LEU A 551 -4.96 -37.60 -8.28
C LEU A 551 -4.89 -39.08 -8.67
N PRO A 552 -6.04 -39.74 -9.01
CA PRO A 552 -6.01 -41.10 -9.55
C PRO A 552 -5.34 -41.13 -10.93
N ILE A 553 -4.44 -42.07 -11.16
CA ILE A 553 -3.72 -42.21 -12.44
C ILE A 553 -4.62 -42.67 -13.57
N SER A 554 -5.75 -43.32 -13.25
CA SER A 554 -6.83 -43.68 -14.19
C SER A 554 -8.15 -43.83 -13.44
N GLU A 555 -9.25 -43.93 -14.18
CA GLU A 555 -10.61 -44.12 -13.64
C GLU A 555 -10.75 -45.41 -12.81
N LYS A 556 -9.91 -46.42 -13.03
CA LYS A 556 -9.90 -47.67 -12.27
C LYS A 556 -9.66 -47.46 -10.76
N TYR A 557 -8.97 -46.38 -10.40
CA TYR A 557 -8.58 -46.10 -9.00
C TYR A 557 -9.43 -45.00 -8.37
N LEU A 558 -10.58 -44.63 -8.98
CA LEU A 558 -11.48 -43.61 -8.46
C LEU A 558 -12.09 -44.03 -7.11
N ASP A 559 -12.46 -45.32 -6.95
CA ASP A 559 -13.03 -45.79 -5.68
C ASP A 559 -12.02 -45.65 -4.53
N TYR A 560 -10.75 -45.98 -4.79
CA TYR A 560 -9.69 -45.78 -3.81
C TYR A 560 -9.43 -44.29 -3.54
N ALA A 561 -9.36 -43.49 -4.58
CA ALA A 561 -9.20 -42.03 -4.45
C ALA A 561 -10.34 -41.39 -3.62
N ASN A 562 -11.59 -41.82 -3.83
CA ASN A 562 -12.74 -41.37 -3.06
C ASN A 562 -12.65 -41.81 -1.58
N SER A 563 -12.19 -43.03 -1.32
CA SER A 563 -11.97 -43.51 0.06
C SER A 563 -10.88 -42.69 0.79
N VAL A 564 -9.83 -42.30 0.07
CA VAL A 564 -8.79 -41.39 0.58
C VAL A 564 -9.39 -40.03 0.89
N GLU A 565 -10.20 -39.46 -0.02
CA GLU A 565 -10.89 -38.17 0.17
C GLU A 565 -11.81 -38.19 1.40
N GLU A 566 -12.61 -39.25 1.56
CA GLU A 566 -13.50 -39.43 2.72
C GLU A 566 -12.73 -39.41 4.05
N LYS A 567 -11.60 -40.11 4.14
CA LYS A 567 -10.76 -40.10 5.33
C LYS A 567 -10.14 -38.72 5.59
N LEU A 568 -9.67 -38.02 4.56
CA LEU A 568 -9.16 -36.66 4.68
C LEU A 568 -10.24 -35.71 5.20
N LYS A 569 -11.45 -35.74 4.63
CA LYS A 569 -12.59 -34.93 5.04
C LYS A 569 -13.04 -35.21 6.48
N ALA A 570 -13.02 -36.50 6.88
CA ALA A 570 -13.34 -36.90 8.26
C ALA A 570 -12.38 -36.30 9.29
N ASN A 571 -11.15 -35.94 8.89
CA ASN A 571 -10.14 -35.28 9.70
C ASN A 571 -10.12 -33.73 9.50
N GLY A 572 -11.15 -33.16 8.84
CA GLY A 572 -11.29 -31.70 8.64
C GLY A 572 -10.35 -31.14 7.59
N ILE A 573 -9.72 -31.96 6.75
CA ILE A 573 -8.81 -31.54 5.68
C ILE A 573 -9.65 -31.15 4.44
N ARG A 574 -9.42 -29.96 3.90
CA ARG A 574 -10.07 -29.48 2.66
C ARG A 574 -9.41 -30.14 1.45
N CYS A 575 -10.13 -31.03 0.80
CA CYS A 575 -9.59 -31.82 -0.29
C CYS A 575 -10.62 -32.09 -1.39
N SER A 576 -10.13 -32.46 -2.56
CA SER A 576 -10.93 -32.93 -3.69
C SER A 576 -10.24 -34.06 -4.44
N VAL A 577 -11.01 -34.81 -5.23
CA VAL A 577 -10.51 -35.83 -6.19
C VAL A 577 -10.57 -35.26 -7.60
N ASP A 578 -9.48 -35.31 -8.35
CA ASP A 578 -9.50 -34.98 -9.78
C ASP A 578 -9.95 -36.22 -10.57
N SER A 579 -11.27 -36.34 -10.76
CA SER A 579 -11.91 -37.48 -11.43
C SER A 579 -11.85 -37.42 -12.97
N ARG A 580 -11.27 -36.36 -13.56
CA ARG A 580 -11.20 -36.16 -15.01
C ARG A 580 -10.39 -37.27 -15.68
N SER A 581 -10.78 -37.68 -16.88
CA SER A 581 -10.05 -38.69 -17.69
C SER A 581 -8.87 -38.01 -18.41
N GLU A 582 -7.87 -37.56 -17.60
CA GLU A 582 -6.69 -36.85 -18.06
C GLU A 582 -5.40 -37.53 -17.63
N LYS A 583 -4.31 -37.30 -18.36
CA LYS A 583 -2.99 -37.82 -18.00
C LYS A 583 -2.54 -37.26 -16.65
N ILE A 584 -1.89 -38.11 -15.83
CA ILE A 584 -1.44 -37.69 -14.49
C ILE A 584 -0.56 -36.44 -14.48
N GLY A 585 0.32 -36.29 -15.49
CA GLY A 585 1.15 -35.10 -15.63
C GLY A 585 0.35 -33.83 -15.82
N TYR A 586 -0.78 -33.87 -16.53
CA TYR A 586 -1.71 -32.75 -16.71
C TYR A 586 -2.40 -32.42 -15.37
N LYS A 587 -2.91 -33.41 -14.65
CA LYS A 587 -3.55 -33.23 -13.35
C LYS A 587 -2.58 -32.59 -12.32
N ILE A 588 -1.32 -33.07 -12.29
CA ILE A 588 -0.28 -32.50 -11.44
C ILE A 588 -0.02 -31.00 -11.80
N ARG A 589 0.07 -30.68 -13.11
CA ARG A 589 0.27 -29.30 -13.57
C ARG A 589 -0.88 -28.39 -13.14
N GLU A 590 -2.12 -28.84 -13.33
CA GLU A 590 -3.30 -28.07 -12.94
C GLU A 590 -3.34 -27.83 -11.40
N ALA A 591 -3.05 -28.84 -10.59
CA ALA A 591 -2.96 -28.68 -9.14
C ALA A 591 -1.87 -27.67 -8.73
N ARG A 592 -0.72 -27.67 -9.42
CA ARG A 592 0.36 -26.68 -9.21
C ARG A 592 -0.07 -25.26 -9.58
N LEU A 593 -0.79 -25.09 -10.70
CA LEU A 593 -1.33 -23.78 -11.11
C LEU A 593 -2.33 -23.23 -10.08
N GLN A 594 -3.14 -24.12 -9.49
CA GLN A 594 -4.07 -23.79 -8.40
C GLN A 594 -3.37 -23.63 -7.03
N LYS A 595 -2.04 -23.75 -6.98
CA LYS A 595 -1.23 -23.58 -5.76
C LYS A 595 -1.58 -24.55 -4.64
N THR A 596 -2.17 -25.71 -4.95
CA THR A 596 -2.52 -26.74 -3.96
C THR A 596 -1.27 -27.21 -3.21
N PRO A 597 -1.24 -27.20 -1.87
CA PRO A 597 -0.07 -27.60 -1.08
C PRO A 597 0.39 -29.01 -1.29
N TYR A 598 -0.56 -29.96 -1.31
CA TYR A 598 -0.29 -31.37 -1.42
C TYR A 598 -1.11 -32.05 -2.53
N MET A 599 -0.48 -32.98 -3.22
CA MET A 599 -1.11 -33.86 -4.20
C MET A 599 -0.84 -35.31 -3.77
N LEU A 600 -1.88 -36.13 -3.69
CA LEU A 600 -1.79 -37.54 -3.41
C LEU A 600 -2.05 -38.29 -4.69
N VAL A 601 -1.02 -38.88 -5.29
CA VAL A 601 -1.14 -39.71 -6.48
C VAL A 601 -1.48 -41.11 -6.05
N VAL A 602 -2.51 -41.67 -6.66
CA VAL A 602 -2.98 -43.03 -6.36
C VAL A 602 -3.14 -43.86 -7.63
N GLY A 603 -2.61 -45.06 -7.59
CA GLY A 603 -2.65 -46.04 -8.66
C GLY A 603 -2.75 -47.46 -8.10
N GLN A 604 -2.39 -48.45 -8.91
CA GLN A 604 -2.50 -49.88 -8.52
C GLN A 604 -1.67 -50.17 -7.26
N LYS A 605 -0.44 -49.72 -7.22
CA LYS A 605 0.44 -49.99 -6.07
C LYS A 605 -0.09 -49.37 -4.78
N GLU A 606 -0.54 -48.10 -4.87
CA GLU A 606 -1.05 -47.39 -3.72
C GLU A 606 -2.34 -48.04 -3.17
N GLU A 607 -3.24 -48.52 -4.05
CA GLU A 607 -4.45 -49.20 -3.67
C GLU A 607 -4.14 -50.58 -3.02
N GLU A 608 -3.25 -51.38 -3.63
CA GLU A 608 -2.86 -52.73 -3.13
C GLU A 608 -2.15 -52.65 -1.77
N GLU A 609 -1.31 -51.64 -1.56
CA GLU A 609 -0.54 -51.47 -0.33
C GLU A 609 -1.24 -50.55 0.72
N GLY A 610 -2.37 -49.91 0.37
CA GLY A 610 -3.10 -49.01 1.25
C GLY A 610 -2.33 -47.71 1.58
N VAL A 611 -1.50 -47.25 0.64
CA VAL A 611 -0.64 -46.05 0.78
C VAL A 611 -1.04 -44.94 -0.20
N VAL A 612 -0.39 -43.79 -0.09
CA VAL A 612 -0.52 -42.66 -1.01
C VAL A 612 0.87 -42.16 -1.41
N SER A 613 1.07 -41.85 -2.70
CA SER A 613 2.31 -41.20 -3.16
C SER A 613 2.17 -39.70 -3.02
N VAL A 614 2.92 -39.11 -2.09
CA VAL A 614 2.81 -37.68 -1.71
C VAL A 614 3.70 -36.83 -2.59
N ARG A 615 3.13 -35.75 -3.11
CA ARG A 615 3.86 -34.66 -3.76
C ARG A 615 3.45 -33.36 -3.12
N SER A 616 4.43 -32.62 -2.61
CA SER A 616 4.17 -31.26 -2.08
C SER A 616 4.75 -30.18 -2.98
N ARG A 617 4.22 -28.97 -2.86
CA ARG A 617 4.85 -27.80 -3.48
C ARG A 617 6.14 -27.38 -2.77
N PHE A 618 6.41 -27.92 -1.58
CA PHE A 618 7.56 -27.56 -0.74
C PHE A 618 8.81 -28.39 -1.08
N LYS A 619 8.64 -29.71 -1.26
CA LYS A 619 9.74 -30.66 -1.48
C LYS A 619 9.64 -31.42 -2.80
N GLY A 620 8.55 -31.30 -3.53
CA GLY A 620 8.32 -32.08 -4.75
C GLY A 620 7.79 -33.46 -4.46
N ASP A 621 8.43 -34.49 -5.00
CA ASP A 621 8.07 -35.87 -4.79
C ASP A 621 8.62 -36.39 -3.45
N GLU A 622 7.76 -36.71 -2.51
CA GLU A 622 8.12 -37.18 -1.16
C GLU A 622 7.98 -38.71 -1.03
N GLY A 623 7.54 -39.39 -2.10
CA GLY A 623 7.38 -40.84 -2.12
C GLY A 623 6.09 -41.34 -1.51
N ALA A 624 6.01 -42.67 -1.35
CA ALA A 624 4.85 -43.36 -0.80
C ALA A 624 4.90 -43.43 0.72
N GLN A 625 3.77 -43.16 1.36
CA GLN A 625 3.59 -43.30 2.81
C GLN A 625 2.17 -43.76 3.16
N SER A 626 1.94 -44.25 4.38
CA SER A 626 0.59 -44.57 4.82
C SER A 626 -0.29 -43.35 4.88
N LEU A 627 -1.57 -43.50 4.52
CA LEU A 627 -2.53 -42.38 4.56
C LEU A 627 -2.67 -41.83 5.98
N ASP A 628 -2.64 -42.67 7.01
CA ASP A 628 -2.78 -42.22 8.40
C ASP A 628 -1.57 -41.37 8.84
N ALA A 629 -0.35 -41.74 8.47
CA ALA A 629 0.85 -40.93 8.74
C ALA A 629 0.77 -39.55 8.05
N PHE A 630 0.33 -39.53 6.79
CA PHE A 630 0.11 -38.25 6.08
C PHE A 630 -0.94 -37.38 6.78
N ILE A 631 -2.06 -37.98 7.21
CA ILE A 631 -3.12 -37.27 7.93
C ILE A 631 -2.58 -36.67 9.24
N ASP A 632 -1.84 -37.46 10.02
CA ASP A 632 -1.25 -36.98 11.27
C ASP A 632 -0.31 -35.80 11.05
N ASP A 633 0.55 -35.86 10.04
CA ASP A 633 1.51 -34.81 9.69
C ASP A 633 0.81 -33.50 9.23
N ILE A 634 -0.12 -33.61 8.29
CA ILE A 634 -0.83 -32.43 7.78
C ILE A 634 -1.78 -31.80 8.84
N CYS A 635 -2.43 -32.60 9.67
CA CYS A 635 -3.23 -32.13 10.78
C CYS A 635 -2.39 -31.37 11.81
N LYS A 636 -1.17 -31.85 12.08
CA LYS A 636 -0.22 -31.16 12.93
C LYS A 636 0.16 -29.81 12.31
N GLU A 637 0.55 -29.76 11.04
CA GLU A 637 0.91 -28.56 10.29
C GLU A 637 -0.24 -27.53 10.33
N ILE A 638 -1.47 -27.96 10.05
CA ILE A 638 -2.66 -27.09 10.08
C ILE A 638 -2.91 -26.54 11.48
N ARG A 639 -2.82 -27.39 12.52
CA ARG A 639 -3.07 -27.00 13.91
C ARG A 639 -2.02 -26.01 14.44
N THR A 640 -0.76 -26.23 14.12
CA THR A 640 0.36 -25.35 14.51
C THR A 640 0.45 -24.09 13.63
N LYS A 641 -0.30 -24.03 12.54
CA LYS A 641 -0.23 -22.96 11.52
C LYS A 641 1.17 -22.78 10.94
N GLU A 642 1.89 -23.88 10.78
CA GLU A 642 3.26 -23.90 10.27
C GLU A 642 3.34 -23.25 8.87
N ILE A 643 4.33 -22.41 8.67
CA ILE A 643 4.67 -21.80 7.38
C ILE A 643 5.91 -22.52 6.84
N ARG A 644 5.68 -23.49 5.96
CA ARG A 644 6.77 -24.25 5.35
C ARG A 644 7.50 -23.45 4.28
N LYS A 645 8.82 -23.52 4.30
CA LYS A 645 9.66 -22.94 3.24
C LYS A 645 9.70 -23.90 2.04
N VAL A 646 9.75 -23.31 0.83
CA VAL A 646 9.94 -24.09 -0.41
C VAL A 646 11.42 -24.48 -0.52
N GLU A 647 11.71 -25.76 -0.46
CA GLU A 647 13.08 -26.32 -0.56
C GLU A 647 13.46 -26.66 -2.02
N VAL A 648 12.48 -26.81 -2.89
CA VAL A 648 12.68 -27.12 -4.32
C VAL A 648 12.59 -25.84 -5.13
N THR A 649 13.67 -25.46 -5.77
CA THR A 649 13.63 -24.44 -6.84
C THR A 649 12.69 -24.96 -7.95
N PRO A 650 11.69 -24.19 -8.39
CA PRO A 650 10.90 -24.62 -9.54
C PRO A 650 11.85 -24.88 -10.70
N GLU A 651 11.97 -26.14 -11.13
CA GLU A 651 12.65 -26.45 -12.37
C GLU A 651 11.93 -25.66 -13.46
N SER A 652 12.68 -24.75 -14.07
CA SER A 652 12.31 -24.05 -15.29
C SER A 652 12.13 -25.11 -16.39
N LYS A 653 10.92 -25.55 -16.66
CA LYS A 653 10.50 -26.14 -17.93
C LYS A 653 9.04 -25.85 -18.19
#